data_42197813632424e17060ed08b18eec0f
#
_entry.id   42197813632424e17060ed08b18eec0f
#
_cell.length_a   1.000
_cell.length_b   1.000
_cell.length_c   1.000
_cell.angle_alpha   90.00
_cell.angle_beta   90.00
_cell.angle_gamma   90.00
#
_symmetry.space_group_name_H-M   'P 1'
#
loop_
_entity.id
_entity.type
_entity.pdbx_description
1 polymer ?
#
loop_
_entity_poly.entity_id
_entity_poly.type
_entity_poly.pdbx_seq_one_letter_code
_entity_poly.pdbx_strand_id
1 'polypeptide(L)'
;MYNEEHLHRVFNERRQEFRCWVITPLSNLITAFTKPWLFLVQPPENLEASGFPTTTDRFKIDMVSNVKRGGDEYSLVHIPATRIPNPLETCEAVRDTRIKTFAAYKVDVPRSWTNSEGDHIELDLMSEFQISCRESDLDKIFLEEHEHQLLTIEWDVNSATFEAELDALHFFTEEKRLQNRGPTLKSQRAFRMIQNFHSSWKDFYDLHKDFPQLSNPELRRHAVPDAILRRFKAFNNDHSNAFNGLKQIPNGLYFVNGCPGSGKTEWNMILAGLIQCSKRRHKKKRNPILFLVDINKAVDDAASRYYSLCQEAGVKIRIVRMHGWPLEMRQSAKLHGSRSTTNQDSFAVPDFTNRFLVTAGLSKQTSVSRDPGIVPTLDQASWEYFEKNKRDAFLGLQKLLDKMESGEALSTDDWKHLRSHVSRLYRVVLARTDFIATTPVAAYGRFSKFFKPDIIFMDEASHARELTTLIPLAYFTPKAWIFTGDVKQTQPFVKDAKDREKHSGLRFNPFAAQLRMSTMARADHVNAVNSKLLVNKRAFGNLHRLPSAMFYESQMRSGYDEASRYPDGVAYLTIYLQSLNGNRHVDENRIIVNMENSNEEKHRDSYWNPLHHQWVLAQATHLLQDDGFRGLRDREMGGTIMIATPYSTAVKQYHAAVKSWPESWQRRTQVLTVDKAQGNEADVVFLDMVRTTTAGFMDDPKRLNVAITRARQAEIILMRRTMAYVPGKKFGRSKYLSQLWDDTLLHKRIVTI
;
A
#
# COMPACT_ATOMS: atom_id res chain seq x y z
N MET A 1 6.19 17.47 -3.82
CA MET A 1 7.34 18.38 -3.94
C MET A 1 7.07 19.73 -3.29
N TYR A 2 6.18 20.58 -3.79
CA TYR A 2 6.00 21.95 -3.26
C TYR A 2 5.68 22.03 -1.77
N ASN A 3 4.81 21.18 -1.24
CA ASN A 3 4.49 21.14 0.20
C ASN A 3 5.55 20.43 1.03
N GLU A 4 6.23 19.47 0.45
CA GLU A 4 7.38 18.83 1.09
C GLU A 4 8.55 19.80 1.14
N GLU A 5 8.77 20.63 0.10
CA GLU A 5 9.72 21.74 0.14
C GLU A 5 9.34 22.80 1.20
N HIS A 6 8.06 23.08 1.39
CA HIS A 6 7.65 24.05 2.41
C HIS A 6 7.95 23.54 3.81
N LEU A 7 7.61 22.28 4.10
CA LEU A 7 7.98 21.62 5.37
C LEU A 7 9.51 21.52 5.52
N HIS A 8 10.19 21.19 4.44
CA HIS A 8 11.65 21.16 4.37
C HIS A 8 12.27 22.51 4.72
N ARG A 9 11.73 23.62 4.22
CA ARG A 9 12.16 24.98 4.59
C ARG A 9 11.94 25.27 6.07
N VAL A 10 10.82 24.84 6.64
CA VAL A 10 10.53 25.06 8.07
C VAL A 10 11.56 24.35 8.96
N PHE A 11 11.99 23.14 8.58
CA PHE A 11 12.97 22.35 9.36
C PHE A 11 14.42 22.71 9.02
N ASN A 12 14.76 22.88 7.74
CA ASN A 12 16.14 22.97 7.29
C ASN A 12 16.67 24.41 7.19
N GLU A 13 15.86 25.34 6.68
CA GLU A 13 16.33 26.75 6.55
C GLU A 13 16.45 27.45 7.91
N ARG A 14 15.66 27.04 8.89
CA ARG A 14 15.70 27.67 10.22
C ARG A 14 16.66 26.99 11.20
N ARG A 15 17.21 25.80 10.87
CA ARG A 15 17.98 24.95 11.80
C ARG A 15 17.38 24.97 13.20
N GLN A 16 16.06 24.73 13.27
CA GLN A 16 15.32 24.82 14.51
C GLN A 16 15.77 23.72 15.45
N GLU A 17 16.21 24.11 16.63
CA GLU A 17 16.56 23.18 17.70
C GLU A 17 15.30 22.77 18.46
N PHE A 18 15.18 21.47 18.71
CA PHE A 18 14.07 20.88 19.44
C PHE A 18 14.58 20.28 20.74
N ARG A 19 13.82 20.44 21.82
CA ARG A 19 14.09 19.76 23.08
C ARG A 19 13.80 18.28 22.93
N CYS A 20 14.75 17.45 23.35
CA CYS A 20 14.66 16.01 23.26
C CYS A 20 15.09 15.34 24.54
N TRP A 21 14.28 14.43 25.03
CA TRP A 21 14.64 13.51 26.12
C TRP A 21 15.07 12.19 25.54
N VAL A 22 16.22 11.69 25.96
CA VAL A 22 16.83 10.46 25.48
C VAL A 22 16.60 9.36 26.51
N ILE A 23 15.80 8.37 26.15
CA ILE A 23 15.51 7.23 27.03
C ILE A 23 16.27 6.02 26.51
N THR A 24 17.11 5.45 27.38
CA THR A 24 17.88 4.23 27.08
C THR A 24 17.20 3.04 27.76
N PRO A 25 16.44 2.20 27.04
CA PRO A 25 15.76 1.07 27.63
C PRO A 25 16.77 0.05 28.18
N LEU A 26 16.59 -0.33 29.43
CA LEU A 26 17.32 -1.45 30.06
C LEU A 26 16.74 -2.79 29.56
N SER A 27 16.73 -3.02 28.25
CA SER A 27 16.28 -4.28 27.68
C SER A 27 17.48 -5.18 27.35
N ASN A 28 17.30 -6.49 27.54
CA ASN A 28 18.27 -7.52 27.15
C ASN A 28 18.41 -7.68 25.61
N LEU A 29 17.71 -6.88 24.82
CA LEU A 29 17.79 -6.84 23.36
C LEU A 29 18.98 -5.98 22.90
N ILE A 30 20.15 -6.25 23.44
CA ILE A 30 21.39 -5.73 22.89
C ILE A 30 21.71 -6.60 21.68
N THR A 31 21.42 -6.08 20.48
CA THR A 31 22.04 -6.67 19.30
C THR A 31 23.54 -6.42 19.35
N ALA A 32 24.35 -7.31 18.79
CA ALA A 32 25.81 -7.21 18.89
C ALA A 32 26.40 -5.88 18.38
N PHE A 33 25.62 -5.08 17.64
CA PHE A 33 26.10 -3.92 16.90
C PHE A 33 25.41 -2.58 17.22
N THR A 34 24.21 -2.58 17.81
CA THR A 34 23.46 -1.34 18.09
C THR A 34 22.71 -1.40 19.42
N LYS A 35 22.56 -0.25 20.07
CA LYS A 35 21.68 -0.08 21.23
C LYS A 35 20.45 0.71 20.78
N PRO A 36 19.22 0.21 20.99
CA PRO A 36 18.01 0.97 20.68
C PRO A 36 17.77 2.03 21.75
N TRP A 37 17.61 3.27 21.35
CA TRP A 37 17.21 4.39 22.21
C TRP A 37 15.87 4.95 21.76
N LEU A 38 15.13 5.53 22.71
CA LEU A 38 13.88 6.25 22.47
C LEU A 38 14.13 7.75 22.65
N PHE A 39 13.87 8.51 21.59
CA PHE A 39 13.91 9.97 21.62
C PHE A 39 12.49 10.49 21.68
N LEU A 40 12.21 11.29 22.71
CA LEU A 40 10.95 12.04 22.86
C LEU A 40 11.22 13.49 22.55
N VAL A 41 10.74 13.96 21.39
CA VAL A 41 10.97 15.31 20.89
C VAL A 41 9.75 16.18 21.17
N GLN A 42 9.94 17.28 21.87
CA GLN A 42 8.89 18.25 22.16
C GLN A 42 8.59 19.09 20.90
N PRO A 43 7.35 19.09 20.40
CA PRO A 43 6.96 20.04 19.37
C PRO A 43 6.93 21.47 19.91
N PRO A 44 7.36 22.48 19.14
CA PRO A 44 7.13 23.87 19.50
C PRO A 44 5.63 24.20 19.46
N GLU A 45 5.23 25.30 20.11
CA GLU A 45 3.81 25.69 20.27
C GLU A 45 3.03 25.82 18.94
N ASN A 46 3.74 26.14 17.86
CA ASN A 46 3.16 26.35 16.53
C ASN A 46 3.21 25.11 15.62
N LEU A 47 3.76 23.98 16.10
CA LEU A 47 3.92 22.75 15.33
C LEU A 47 3.48 21.55 16.17
N GLU A 48 2.48 20.83 15.69
CA GLU A 48 2.07 19.56 16.32
C GLU A 48 3.03 18.41 15.97
N ALA A 49 3.03 17.35 16.79
CA ALA A 49 3.80 16.14 16.51
C ALA A 49 3.49 15.50 15.14
N SER A 50 2.29 15.75 14.61
CA SER A 50 1.88 15.34 13.25
C SER A 50 2.67 16.06 12.14
N GLY A 51 3.20 17.24 12.41
CA GLY A 51 4.06 18.01 11.50
C GLY A 51 5.51 17.52 11.43
N PHE A 52 5.92 16.59 12.30
CA PHE A 52 7.27 16.02 12.29
C PHE A 52 7.39 14.87 11.29
N PRO A 53 8.62 14.54 10.80
CA PRO A 53 8.85 13.42 9.91
C PRO A 53 8.21 12.14 10.41
N THR A 54 7.53 11.43 9.52
CA THR A 54 6.82 10.18 9.81
C THR A 54 7.67 8.96 9.50
N THR A 55 7.14 7.76 9.73
CA THR A 55 7.83 6.52 9.35
C THR A 55 8.06 6.39 7.85
N THR A 56 7.41 7.20 7.01
CA THR A 56 7.55 7.18 5.54
C THR A 56 8.55 8.20 5.01
N ASP A 57 8.92 9.16 5.84
CA ASP A 57 9.79 10.25 5.43
C ASP A 57 11.27 9.89 5.65
N ARG A 58 12.14 10.49 4.85
CA ARG A 58 13.58 10.48 5.09
C ARG A 58 13.93 11.67 5.95
N PHE A 59 14.64 11.43 7.01
CA PHE A 59 15.15 12.49 7.85
C PHE A 59 16.39 12.02 8.59
N LYS A 60 17.21 12.99 9.01
CA LYS A 60 18.37 12.78 9.87
C LYS A 60 18.12 13.57 11.15
N ILE A 61 18.56 13.01 12.25
CA ILE A 61 18.62 13.72 13.53
C ILE A 61 20.07 14.04 13.80
N ASP A 62 20.35 15.33 14.01
CA ASP A 62 21.66 15.83 14.35
C ASP A 62 21.66 16.23 15.81
N MET A 63 22.56 15.64 16.57
CA MET A 63 22.77 15.97 17.97
C MET A 63 24.21 16.47 18.19
N VAL A 64 24.36 17.36 19.14
CA VAL A 64 25.67 17.74 19.62
C VAL A 64 26.20 16.61 20.52
N SER A 65 27.27 15.97 20.11
CA SER A 65 27.95 14.96 20.92
C SER A 65 29.26 15.51 21.43
N ASN A 66 29.55 15.29 22.69
CA ASN A 66 30.89 15.54 23.26
C ASN A 66 31.81 14.42 22.82
N VAL A 67 32.43 14.58 21.66
CA VAL A 67 33.56 13.75 21.30
C VAL A 67 34.76 14.35 21.97
N LYS A 68 35.29 13.69 23.00
CA LYS A 68 36.58 14.04 23.59
C LYS A 68 37.67 13.70 22.58
N ARG A 69 37.92 14.61 21.65
CA ARG A 69 39.27 14.81 21.10
C ARG A 69 39.97 15.76 22.04
N GLY A 70 41.24 15.60 22.32
CA GLY A 70 42.02 16.39 23.27
C GLY A 70 42.01 17.91 23.00
N GLY A 71 40.85 18.53 23.17
CA GLY A 71 40.52 19.94 23.00
C GLY A 71 39.03 20.11 22.71
N ASP A 72 38.42 21.13 23.28
CA ASP A 72 36.99 21.45 23.38
C ASP A 72 36.19 21.61 22.07
N GLU A 73 36.21 20.64 21.13
CA GLU A 73 35.39 20.70 19.92
C GLU A 73 34.18 19.78 20.00
N TYR A 74 32.98 20.38 19.97
CA TYR A 74 31.70 19.70 19.78
C TYR A 74 31.52 19.32 18.31
N SER A 75 31.24 18.05 18.03
CA SER A 75 30.87 17.61 16.69
C SER A 75 29.39 17.23 16.57
N LEU A 76 28.76 17.62 15.47
CA LEU A 76 27.41 17.17 15.13
C LEU A 76 27.47 15.70 14.66
N VAL A 77 26.64 14.87 15.27
CA VAL A 77 26.52 13.45 14.92
C VAL A 77 25.17 13.23 14.23
N HIS A 78 25.22 12.75 13.00
CA HIS A 78 24.03 12.33 12.25
C HIS A 78 23.58 10.95 12.71
N ILE A 79 22.39 10.86 13.27
CA ILE A 79 21.85 9.61 13.80
C ILE A 79 20.65 9.15 12.98
N PRO A 80 20.67 7.93 12.41
CA PRO A 80 19.50 7.38 11.74
C PRO A 80 18.40 7.06 12.76
N ALA A 81 17.21 7.54 12.50
CA ALA A 81 16.06 7.40 13.39
C ALA A 81 14.82 6.91 12.64
N THR A 82 13.93 6.26 13.37
CA THR A 82 12.64 5.78 12.84
C THR A 82 11.51 6.33 13.70
N ARG A 83 10.55 7.02 13.09
CA ARG A 83 9.36 7.47 13.79
C ARG A 83 8.56 6.27 14.29
N ILE A 84 8.18 6.30 15.56
CA ILE A 84 7.30 5.31 16.20
C ILE A 84 6.09 6.02 16.81
N PRO A 85 4.97 5.31 17.06
CA PRO A 85 3.92 5.84 17.92
C PRO A 85 4.51 6.18 19.28
N ASN A 86 4.09 7.31 19.86
CA ASN A 86 4.55 7.67 21.21
C ASN A 86 4.03 6.62 22.21
N PRO A 87 4.90 5.83 22.86
CA PRO A 87 4.47 4.79 23.79
C PRO A 87 3.70 5.33 25.00
N LEU A 88 3.84 6.61 25.29
CA LEU A 88 3.16 7.29 26.38
C LEU A 88 1.80 7.89 25.98
N GLU A 89 1.44 7.91 24.70
CA GLU A 89 0.19 8.49 24.18
C GLU A 89 -1.05 7.84 24.81
N THR A 90 -1.02 6.53 25.04
CA THR A 90 -2.14 5.74 25.58
C THR A 90 -1.99 5.41 27.06
N CYS A 91 -0.93 5.86 27.71
CA CYS A 91 -0.66 5.54 29.11
C CYS A 91 -1.49 6.43 30.03
N GLU A 92 -2.45 5.83 30.77
CA GLU A 92 -3.30 6.59 31.73
C GLU A 92 -2.53 7.09 32.94
N ALA A 93 -1.44 6.41 33.32
CA ALA A 93 -0.62 6.78 34.48
C ALA A 93 0.22 8.05 34.27
N VAL A 94 0.41 8.46 33.01
CA VAL A 94 1.15 9.70 32.68
C VAL A 94 0.32 10.92 33.04
N ARG A 95 0.71 11.62 34.10
CA ARG A 95 0.03 12.82 34.62
C ARG A 95 0.23 14.05 33.72
N ASP A 96 1.41 14.20 33.13
CA ASP A 96 1.66 15.31 32.19
C ASP A 96 1.12 14.97 30.80
N THR A 97 -0.03 15.53 30.48
CA THR A 97 -0.70 15.35 29.19
C THR A 97 0.12 15.89 28.01
N ARG A 98 1.06 16.82 28.23
CA ARG A 98 1.92 17.39 27.19
C ARG A 98 2.86 16.33 26.62
N ILE A 99 3.39 15.43 27.45
CA ILE A 99 4.28 14.36 27.02
C ILE A 99 3.61 13.42 26.00
N LYS A 100 2.30 13.21 26.12
CA LYS A 100 1.50 12.42 25.18
C LYS A 100 1.51 13.02 23.76
N THR A 101 1.83 14.29 23.63
CA THR A 101 1.89 14.99 22.33
C THR A 101 3.28 15.00 21.69
N PHE A 102 4.29 14.46 22.35
CA PHE A 102 5.66 14.48 21.84
C PHE A 102 5.84 13.54 20.65
N ALA A 103 6.74 13.92 19.76
CA ALA A 103 7.15 13.08 18.66
C ALA A 103 8.13 12.02 19.15
N ALA A 104 7.84 10.73 18.96
CA ALA A 104 8.69 9.64 19.41
C ALA A 104 9.49 9.03 18.25
N TYR A 105 10.79 8.88 18.45
CA TYR A 105 11.69 8.24 17.49
C TYR A 105 12.47 7.11 18.15
N LYS A 106 12.51 5.97 17.47
CA LYS A 106 13.45 4.90 17.80
C LYS A 106 14.74 5.17 17.05
N VAL A 107 15.85 5.19 17.79
CA VAL A 107 17.18 5.44 17.27
C VAL A 107 18.04 4.22 17.61
N ASP A 108 18.60 3.58 16.59
CA ASP A 108 19.52 2.46 16.78
C ASP A 108 20.96 3.02 16.80
N VAL A 109 21.52 3.25 17.99
CA VAL A 109 22.84 3.85 18.16
C VAL A 109 23.91 2.78 17.98
N PRO A 110 24.85 2.94 17.03
CA PRO A 110 25.98 2.02 16.87
C PRO A 110 26.87 2.03 18.10
N ARG A 111 27.45 0.90 18.45
CA ARG A 111 28.40 0.80 19.58
C ARG A 111 29.72 1.51 19.32
N SER A 112 30.11 1.61 18.07
CA SER A 112 31.30 2.35 17.66
C SER A 112 31.07 3.04 16.33
N TRP A 113 31.58 4.25 16.18
CA TRP A 113 31.60 5.01 14.96
C TRP A 113 33.04 5.19 14.49
N THR A 114 33.22 5.18 13.19
CA THR A 114 34.48 5.67 12.59
C THR A 114 34.19 6.99 11.89
N ASN A 115 35.00 8.01 12.17
CA ASN A 115 34.92 9.29 11.46
C ASN A 115 35.41 9.14 10.00
N SER A 116 35.37 10.24 9.24
CA SER A 116 35.89 10.28 7.86
C SER A 116 37.38 9.98 7.74
N GLU A 117 38.11 10.03 8.83
CA GLU A 117 39.57 9.79 8.93
C GLU A 117 39.90 8.36 9.38
N GLY A 118 38.88 7.58 9.76
CA GLY A 118 39.04 6.16 10.14
C GLY A 118 39.21 5.91 11.65
N ASP A 119 39.11 6.94 12.49
CA ASP A 119 39.23 6.80 13.94
C ASP A 119 37.94 6.26 14.56
N HIS A 120 38.06 5.37 15.52
CA HIS A 120 36.94 4.91 16.32
C HIS A 120 36.47 6.02 17.28
N ILE A 121 35.22 6.41 17.18
CA ILE A 121 34.59 7.36 18.09
C ILE A 121 33.61 6.57 18.95
N GLU A 122 33.80 6.58 20.26
CA GLU A 122 32.82 6.15 21.21
C GLU A 122 31.77 7.26 21.35
N LEU A 123 30.52 6.99 21.00
CA LEU A 123 29.40 7.87 21.27
C LEU A 123 29.08 7.79 22.77
N ASP A 124 29.79 8.56 23.55
CA ASP A 124 29.39 8.86 24.91
C ASP A 124 28.47 10.09 24.87
N LEU A 125 27.19 9.85 24.61
CA LEU A 125 26.18 10.82 24.96
C LEU A 125 26.26 10.95 26.47
N MET A 126 26.53 12.16 26.93
CA MET A 126 26.73 12.47 28.36
C MET A 126 25.71 11.69 29.19
N SER A 127 26.18 10.94 30.17
CA SER A 127 25.34 10.14 31.06
C SER A 127 24.25 10.95 31.77
N GLU A 128 24.48 12.25 31.92
CA GLU A 128 23.58 13.25 32.51
C GLU A 128 22.26 13.41 31.77
N PHE A 129 22.24 13.19 30.44
CA PHE A 129 21.05 13.34 29.61
C PHE A 129 20.35 12.01 29.27
N GLN A 130 20.83 10.91 29.80
CA GLN A 130 20.26 9.61 29.53
C GLN A 130 19.33 9.18 30.67
N ILE A 131 18.08 8.94 30.30
CA ILE A 131 17.10 8.37 31.22
C ILE A 131 17.13 6.86 31.07
N SER A 132 17.77 6.17 32.01
CA SER A 132 17.83 4.70 32.01
C SER A 132 16.61 4.12 32.72
N CYS A 133 15.72 3.46 32.00
CA CYS A 133 14.56 2.81 32.59
C CYS A 133 14.21 1.49 31.88
N ARG A 134 13.43 0.64 32.56
CA ARG A 134 12.83 -0.53 31.92
C ARG A 134 11.66 -0.10 31.05
N GLU A 135 11.42 -0.84 29.98
CA GLU A 135 10.27 -0.59 29.08
C GLU A 135 8.92 -0.63 29.85
N SER A 136 8.85 -1.45 30.91
CA SER A 136 7.71 -1.53 31.81
C SER A 136 7.52 -0.32 32.74
N ASP A 137 8.51 0.54 32.87
CA ASP A 137 8.52 1.67 33.81
C ASP A 137 8.49 3.03 33.09
N LEU A 138 8.29 3.03 31.79
CA LEU A 138 8.20 4.26 30.97
C LEU A 138 7.12 5.23 31.46
N ASP A 139 6.04 4.70 32.02
CA ASP A 139 4.92 5.46 32.59
C ASP A 139 5.24 6.18 33.90
N LYS A 140 6.33 5.80 34.55
CA LYS A 140 6.79 6.38 35.83
C LYS A 140 7.80 7.52 35.66
N ILE A 141 8.21 7.81 34.43
CA ILE A 141 9.21 8.83 34.14
C ILE A 141 8.59 10.23 34.24
N PHE A 142 9.15 11.09 35.07
CA PHE A 142 8.83 12.51 35.11
C PHE A 142 9.88 13.27 34.31
N LEU A 143 9.56 13.63 33.06
CA LEU A 143 10.52 14.29 32.16
C LEU A 143 11.00 15.65 32.69
N GLU A 144 10.20 16.31 33.52
CA GLU A 144 10.57 17.60 34.12
C GLU A 144 11.73 17.50 35.15
N GLU A 145 11.98 16.29 35.68
CA GLU A 145 13.07 16.03 36.61
C GLU A 145 14.39 15.67 35.89
N HIS A 146 14.36 15.55 34.56
CA HIS A 146 15.50 15.17 33.74
C HIS A 146 15.90 16.25 32.78
N GLU A 147 17.18 16.44 32.59
CA GLU A 147 17.69 17.38 31.60
C GLU A 147 17.40 16.88 30.17
N HIS A 148 17.20 17.84 29.28
CA HIS A 148 16.93 17.58 27.86
C HIS A 148 18.12 18.00 27.00
N GLN A 149 18.29 17.31 25.87
CA GLN A 149 19.23 17.72 24.85
C GLN A 149 18.54 18.54 23.77
N LEU A 150 19.31 19.35 23.06
CA LEU A 150 18.87 20.02 21.85
C LEU A 150 19.27 19.18 20.64
N LEU A 151 18.34 18.97 19.72
CA LEU A 151 18.59 18.31 18.46
C LEU A 151 18.01 19.12 17.30
N THR A 152 18.61 18.97 16.13
CA THR A 152 18.04 19.45 14.87
C THR A 152 17.59 18.27 14.03
N ILE A 153 16.56 18.48 13.22
CA ILE A 153 16.03 17.48 12.29
C ILE A 153 16.23 18.00 10.88
N GLU A 154 17.03 17.29 10.09
CA GLU A 154 17.13 17.52 8.67
C GLU A 154 16.16 16.58 7.95
N TRP A 155 15.15 17.14 7.32
CA TRP A 155 14.14 16.39 6.62
C TRP A 155 14.47 16.27 5.14
N ASP A 156 14.75 15.05 4.71
CA ASP A 156 15.01 14.72 3.31
C ASP A 156 13.68 14.44 2.58
N VAL A 157 13.41 15.17 1.53
CA VAL A 157 12.26 14.88 0.66
C VAL A 157 12.51 13.55 -0.03
N ASN A 158 11.54 12.62 0.07
CA ASN A 158 11.60 11.37 -0.66
C ASN A 158 11.33 11.61 -2.15
N SER A 159 12.35 11.99 -2.89
CA SER A 159 12.29 12.28 -4.32
C SER A 159 12.19 11.02 -5.21
N ALA A 160 12.42 9.83 -4.66
CA ALA A 160 12.58 8.60 -5.46
C ALA A 160 11.40 8.31 -6.41
N THR A 161 10.16 8.64 -6.01
CA THR A 161 9.00 8.49 -6.90
C THR A 161 9.03 9.53 -8.02
N PHE A 162 9.35 10.78 -7.70
CA PHE A 162 9.43 11.85 -8.69
C PHE A 162 10.59 11.65 -9.65
N GLU A 163 11.75 11.23 -9.14
CA GLU A 163 12.91 10.88 -9.96
C GLU A 163 12.57 9.78 -10.94
N ALA A 164 11.95 8.69 -10.49
CA ALA A 164 11.52 7.60 -11.35
C ALA A 164 10.52 8.06 -12.43
N GLU A 165 9.58 8.93 -12.06
CA GLU A 165 8.58 9.49 -12.96
C GLU A 165 9.20 10.47 -13.97
N LEU A 166 10.06 11.37 -13.51
CA LEU A 166 10.75 12.35 -14.39
C LEU A 166 11.73 11.65 -15.33
N ASP A 167 12.51 10.68 -14.83
CA ASP A 167 13.40 9.89 -15.66
C ASP A 167 12.63 9.11 -16.73
N ALA A 168 11.47 8.55 -16.38
CA ALA A 168 10.61 7.87 -17.34
C ALA A 168 10.09 8.85 -18.42
N LEU A 169 9.73 10.07 -18.03
CA LEU A 169 9.33 11.11 -18.99
C LEU A 169 10.49 11.54 -19.86
N HIS A 170 11.67 11.85 -19.29
CA HIS A 170 12.87 12.21 -20.01
C HIS A 170 13.34 11.12 -20.97
N PHE A 171 13.06 9.85 -20.64
CA PHE A 171 13.41 8.73 -21.52
C PHE A 171 12.75 8.81 -22.89
N PHE A 172 11.59 9.47 -23.00
CA PHE A 172 10.88 9.70 -24.26
C PHE A 172 11.28 10.98 -24.98
N THR A 173 12.22 11.77 -24.45
CA THR A 173 12.69 13.00 -25.09
C THR A 173 13.44 12.72 -26.40
N GLU A 174 13.48 13.71 -27.25
CA GLU A 174 14.13 13.60 -28.55
C GLU A 174 15.63 13.37 -28.43
N GLU A 175 16.29 14.00 -27.46
CA GLU A 175 17.72 13.87 -27.19
C GLU A 175 18.13 12.41 -26.92
N LYS A 176 17.37 11.71 -26.05
CA LYS A 176 17.61 10.29 -25.75
C LYS A 176 17.37 9.41 -26.97
N ARG A 177 16.41 9.78 -27.81
CA ARG A 177 16.10 9.05 -29.05
C ARG A 177 17.20 9.19 -30.09
N LEU A 178 17.77 10.38 -30.26
CA LEU A 178 18.87 10.65 -31.17
C LEU A 178 20.19 9.94 -30.79
N GLN A 179 20.40 9.74 -29.49
CA GLN A 179 21.55 8.99 -28.96
C GLN A 179 21.42 7.47 -29.07
N ASN A 180 20.35 6.92 -29.66
CA ASN A 180 20.04 5.48 -29.69
C ASN A 180 19.99 4.82 -28.30
N ARG A 181 19.79 5.60 -27.24
CA ARG A 181 19.67 5.15 -25.84
C ARG A 181 18.25 5.29 -25.32
N GLY A 182 17.34 5.69 -26.18
CA GLY A 182 15.94 5.94 -25.86
C GLY A 182 15.05 4.70 -25.94
N PRO A 183 13.73 4.90 -25.81
CA PRO A 183 12.74 3.86 -25.84
C PRO A 183 12.65 3.15 -27.21
N THR A 184 12.24 1.89 -27.17
CA THR A 184 11.97 1.14 -28.40
C THR A 184 10.83 1.78 -29.20
N LEU A 185 10.75 1.48 -30.50
CA LEU A 185 9.66 1.98 -31.34
C LEU A 185 8.27 1.63 -30.76
N LYS A 186 8.13 0.46 -30.18
CA LYS A 186 6.89 0.04 -29.52
C LYS A 186 6.56 0.92 -28.33
N SER A 187 7.52 1.19 -27.45
CA SER A 187 7.34 2.08 -26.29
C SER A 187 7.01 3.51 -26.72
N GLN A 188 7.64 4.00 -27.79
CA GLN A 188 7.34 5.33 -28.37
C GLN A 188 5.91 5.41 -28.90
N ARG A 189 5.43 4.38 -29.60
CA ARG A 189 4.05 4.30 -30.10
C ARG A 189 3.04 4.24 -28.96
N ALA A 190 3.34 3.46 -27.92
CA ALA A 190 2.53 3.40 -26.70
C ALA A 190 2.45 4.78 -26.02
N PHE A 191 3.60 5.48 -25.88
CA PHE A 191 3.63 6.83 -25.33
C PHE A 191 2.82 7.83 -26.15
N ARG A 192 2.99 7.84 -27.47
CA ARG A 192 2.17 8.69 -28.37
C ARG A 192 0.69 8.40 -28.26
N MET A 193 0.31 7.14 -28.11
CA MET A 193 -1.09 6.77 -27.90
C MET A 193 -1.64 7.35 -26.60
N ILE A 194 -0.87 7.34 -25.52
CA ILE A 194 -1.27 7.97 -24.26
C ILE A 194 -1.42 9.48 -24.43
N GLN A 195 -0.55 10.13 -25.22
CA GLN A 195 -0.68 11.56 -25.50
C GLN A 195 -1.94 11.87 -26.31
N ASN A 196 -2.29 11.03 -27.29
CA ASN A 196 -3.48 11.18 -28.12
C ASN A 196 -4.13 9.82 -28.42
N PHE A 197 -5.14 9.45 -27.64
CA PHE A 197 -5.87 8.19 -27.77
C PHE A 197 -6.61 8.04 -29.11
N HIS A 198 -6.89 9.13 -29.82
CA HIS A 198 -7.56 9.14 -31.13
C HIS A 198 -6.57 9.28 -32.30
N SER A 199 -5.28 9.10 -32.06
CA SER A 199 -4.30 9.08 -33.14
C SER A 199 -4.70 8.05 -34.23
N SER A 200 -4.61 8.47 -35.49
CA SER A 200 -4.84 7.59 -36.64
C SER A 200 -3.77 6.50 -36.79
N TRP A 201 -2.61 6.69 -36.19
CA TRP A 201 -1.51 5.73 -36.22
C TRP A 201 -1.65 4.69 -35.11
N LYS A 202 -2.23 3.53 -35.44
CA LYS A 202 -2.36 2.39 -34.54
C LYS A 202 -1.81 1.12 -35.19
N ASP A 203 -0.77 0.57 -34.59
CA ASP A 203 -0.37 -0.81 -34.86
C ASP A 203 -1.15 -1.72 -33.93
N PHE A 204 -1.68 -2.81 -34.47
CA PHE A 204 -2.41 -3.79 -33.68
C PHE A 204 -1.55 -5.02 -33.38
N TYR A 205 -1.52 -5.39 -32.11
CA TYR A 205 -0.83 -6.60 -31.63
C TYR A 205 -1.86 -7.67 -31.28
N ASP A 206 -1.57 -8.92 -31.67
CA ASP A 206 -2.43 -10.07 -31.42
C ASP A 206 -1.75 -11.03 -30.45
N LEU A 207 -2.18 -11.00 -29.17
CA LEU A 207 -1.65 -11.91 -28.16
C LEU A 207 -2.03 -13.39 -28.41
N HIS A 208 -3.12 -13.66 -29.14
CA HIS A 208 -3.50 -15.02 -29.48
C HIS A 208 -2.54 -15.66 -30.48
N LYS A 209 -1.88 -14.87 -31.35
CA LYS A 209 -0.77 -15.35 -32.20
C LYS A 209 0.49 -15.58 -31.39
N ASP A 210 0.78 -14.69 -30.46
CA ASP A 210 1.97 -14.80 -29.60
C ASP A 210 1.90 -15.94 -28.59
N PHE A 211 0.69 -16.24 -28.11
CA PHE A 211 0.37 -17.29 -27.15
C PHE A 211 -0.77 -18.18 -27.67
N PRO A 212 -0.47 -19.16 -28.54
CA PRO A 212 -1.50 -19.97 -29.21
C PRO A 212 -2.49 -20.69 -28.29
N GLN A 213 -2.08 -20.94 -27.03
CA GLN A 213 -2.98 -21.49 -26.01
C GLN A 213 -4.15 -20.55 -25.66
N LEU A 214 -4.06 -19.25 -25.95
CA LEU A 214 -5.18 -18.32 -25.78
C LEU A 214 -6.24 -18.51 -26.86
N SER A 215 -5.86 -18.92 -28.08
CA SER A 215 -6.82 -19.16 -29.16
C SER A 215 -7.72 -20.36 -28.88
N ASN A 216 -7.18 -21.40 -28.25
CA ASN A 216 -7.94 -22.58 -27.86
C ASN A 216 -7.35 -23.23 -26.60
N PRO A 217 -7.71 -22.75 -25.41
CA PRO A 217 -7.17 -23.24 -24.14
C PRO A 217 -7.47 -24.72 -23.88
N GLU A 218 -8.54 -25.27 -24.43
CA GLU A 218 -9.01 -26.64 -24.18
C GLU A 218 -8.22 -27.71 -24.97
N LEU A 219 -7.43 -27.29 -25.92
CA LEU A 219 -6.64 -28.28 -26.70
C LEU A 219 -5.61 -28.96 -25.78
N ARG A 220 -5.67 -30.30 -25.73
CA ARG A 220 -4.77 -31.15 -24.92
C ARG A 220 -3.29 -30.82 -25.09
N ARG A 221 -2.86 -30.45 -26.33
CA ARG A 221 -1.46 -30.07 -26.61
C ARG A 221 -0.97 -28.82 -25.81
N HIS A 222 -1.89 -27.98 -25.35
CA HIS A 222 -1.55 -26.77 -24.56
C HIS A 222 -1.33 -27.10 -23.10
N ALA A 223 -1.78 -28.27 -22.61
CA ALA A 223 -1.62 -28.73 -21.23
C ALA A 223 -2.03 -27.68 -20.19
N VAL A 224 -3.14 -26.96 -20.45
CA VAL A 224 -3.72 -26.03 -19.50
C VAL A 224 -4.37 -26.82 -18.36
N PRO A 225 -4.02 -26.58 -17.09
CA PRO A 225 -4.59 -27.30 -15.96
C PRO A 225 -6.10 -27.08 -15.81
N ASP A 226 -6.80 -28.12 -15.34
CA ASP A 226 -8.27 -28.09 -15.17
C ASP A 226 -8.75 -26.97 -14.25
N ALA A 227 -8.00 -26.65 -13.21
CA ALA A 227 -8.34 -25.54 -12.30
C ALA A 227 -8.40 -24.19 -13.04
N ILE A 228 -7.44 -23.92 -13.94
CA ILE A 228 -7.42 -22.71 -14.75
C ILE A 228 -8.53 -22.76 -15.82
N LEU A 229 -8.74 -23.92 -16.46
CA LEU A 229 -9.80 -24.10 -17.45
C LEU A 229 -11.19 -23.90 -16.85
N ARG A 230 -11.47 -24.44 -15.67
CA ARG A 230 -12.75 -24.26 -14.98
C ARG A 230 -13.03 -22.78 -14.73
N ARG A 231 -12.04 -22.01 -14.24
CA ARG A 231 -12.18 -20.57 -13.99
C ARG A 231 -12.30 -19.78 -15.30
N PHE A 232 -11.60 -20.18 -16.35
CA PHE A 232 -11.76 -19.58 -17.68
C PHE A 232 -13.16 -19.81 -18.26
N LYS A 233 -13.72 -21.03 -18.13
CA LYS A 233 -15.09 -21.35 -18.56
C LYS A 233 -16.17 -20.60 -17.78
N ALA A 234 -15.85 -20.17 -16.57
CA ALA A 234 -16.73 -19.32 -15.73
C ALA A 234 -16.72 -17.82 -16.13
N PHE A 235 -16.01 -17.46 -17.20
CA PHE A 235 -16.06 -16.11 -17.75
C PHE A 235 -17.47 -15.78 -18.24
N ASN A 236 -17.97 -14.61 -17.81
CA ASN A 236 -19.18 -14.06 -18.39
C ASN A 236 -18.89 -13.36 -19.74
N ASN A 237 -19.93 -12.85 -20.38
CA ASN A 237 -19.80 -12.20 -21.68
C ASN A 237 -18.81 -11.03 -21.65
N ASP A 238 -18.80 -10.21 -20.58
CA ASP A 238 -17.89 -9.08 -20.47
C ASP A 238 -16.42 -9.56 -20.39
N HIS A 239 -16.15 -10.58 -19.58
CA HIS A 239 -14.83 -11.19 -19.49
C HIS A 239 -14.38 -11.82 -20.82
N SER A 240 -15.30 -12.50 -21.51
CA SER A 240 -15.04 -13.13 -22.80
C SER A 240 -14.79 -12.09 -23.89
N ASN A 241 -15.52 -10.99 -23.89
CA ASN A 241 -15.29 -9.87 -24.80
C ASN A 241 -13.93 -9.22 -24.56
N ALA A 242 -13.57 -8.97 -23.29
CA ALA A 242 -12.26 -8.45 -22.93
C ALA A 242 -11.13 -9.42 -23.35
N PHE A 243 -11.32 -10.72 -23.19
CA PHE A 243 -10.38 -11.74 -23.61
C PHE A 243 -10.23 -11.81 -25.15
N ASN A 244 -11.35 -11.74 -25.90
CA ASN A 244 -11.33 -11.70 -27.35
C ASN A 244 -10.68 -10.44 -27.92
N GLY A 245 -10.83 -9.31 -27.23
CA GLY A 245 -10.20 -8.04 -27.60
C GLY A 245 -8.68 -8.08 -27.60
N LEU A 246 -8.06 -9.06 -26.91
CA LEU A 246 -6.62 -9.28 -26.94
C LEU A 246 -6.06 -9.68 -28.32
N LYS A 247 -6.92 -9.94 -29.31
CA LYS A 247 -6.52 -10.15 -30.71
C LYS A 247 -6.19 -8.84 -31.43
N GLN A 248 -6.63 -7.69 -30.88
CA GLN A 248 -6.45 -6.36 -31.49
C GLN A 248 -6.06 -5.32 -30.46
N ILE A 249 -4.85 -5.42 -29.93
CA ILE A 249 -4.32 -4.49 -28.92
C ILE A 249 -3.66 -3.30 -29.63
N PRO A 250 -4.22 -2.07 -29.53
CA PRO A 250 -3.65 -0.91 -30.20
C PRO A 250 -2.35 -0.48 -29.54
N ASN A 251 -1.27 -0.39 -30.32
CA ASN A 251 0.08 0.00 -29.87
C ASN A 251 0.60 -0.77 -28.65
N GLY A 252 0.06 -1.95 -28.39
CA GLY A 252 0.42 -2.78 -27.22
C GLY A 252 -0.24 -2.38 -25.91
N LEU A 253 -1.12 -1.38 -25.88
CA LEU A 253 -1.86 -0.92 -24.69
C LEU A 253 -3.30 -1.43 -24.69
N TYR A 254 -3.71 -2.05 -23.59
CA TYR A 254 -5.06 -2.59 -23.44
C TYR A 254 -5.67 -2.16 -22.11
N PHE A 255 -6.79 -1.40 -22.19
CA PHE A 255 -7.47 -0.84 -21.03
C PHE A 255 -8.77 -1.57 -20.76
N VAL A 256 -8.93 -2.10 -19.54
CA VAL A 256 -10.13 -2.78 -19.06
C VAL A 256 -10.68 -2.05 -17.84
N ASN A 257 -11.79 -1.34 -18.03
CA ASN A 257 -12.49 -0.64 -16.97
C ASN A 257 -13.56 -1.55 -16.37
N GLY A 258 -13.56 -1.76 -15.07
CA GLY A 258 -14.51 -2.68 -14.43
C GLY A 258 -15.08 -2.16 -13.13
N CYS A 259 -16.38 -2.37 -12.92
CA CYS A 259 -17.06 -2.00 -11.68
C CYS A 259 -16.55 -2.81 -10.46
N PRO A 260 -16.92 -2.44 -9.22
CA PRO A 260 -16.58 -3.21 -8.03
C PRO A 260 -17.09 -4.64 -8.14
N GLY A 261 -16.27 -5.61 -7.73
CA GLY A 261 -16.65 -7.01 -7.77
C GLY A 261 -16.77 -7.63 -9.17
N SER A 262 -16.36 -6.93 -10.24
CA SER A 262 -16.40 -7.47 -11.60
C SER A 262 -15.34 -8.53 -11.91
N GLY A 263 -14.43 -8.82 -10.97
CA GLY A 263 -13.41 -9.85 -11.15
C GLY A 263 -12.20 -9.45 -12.00
N LYS A 264 -11.84 -8.14 -12.04
CA LYS A 264 -10.67 -7.62 -12.76
C LYS A 264 -9.38 -8.39 -12.44
N THR A 265 -9.03 -8.45 -11.17
CA THR A 265 -7.81 -9.14 -10.71
C THR A 265 -7.87 -10.64 -11.03
N GLU A 266 -9.03 -11.29 -10.87
CA GLU A 266 -9.21 -12.69 -11.23
C GLU A 266 -9.02 -12.91 -12.74
N TRP A 267 -9.56 -12.03 -13.57
CA TRP A 267 -9.36 -12.06 -15.03
C TRP A 267 -7.87 -11.94 -15.37
N ASN A 268 -7.13 -11.02 -14.74
CA ASN A 268 -5.68 -10.90 -14.90
C ASN A 268 -4.94 -12.18 -14.51
N MET A 269 -5.31 -12.80 -13.37
CA MET A 269 -4.66 -14.02 -12.87
C MET A 269 -4.93 -15.23 -13.78
N ILE A 270 -6.16 -15.38 -14.28
CA ILE A 270 -6.50 -16.45 -15.22
C ILE A 270 -5.74 -16.26 -16.54
N LEU A 271 -5.68 -15.05 -17.08
CA LEU A 271 -4.91 -14.73 -18.27
C LEU A 271 -3.42 -15.02 -18.07
N ALA A 272 -2.85 -14.61 -16.93
CA ALA A 272 -1.48 -14.92 -16.55
C ALA A 272 -1.23 -16.44 -16.51
N GLY A 273 -2.14 -17.19 -15.89
CA GLY A 273 -2.10 -18.65 -15.82
C GLY A 273 -2.12 -19.30 -17.21
N LEU A 274 -3.03 -18.88 -18.10
CA LEU A 274 -3.08 -19.36 -19.48
C LEU A 274 -1.77 -19.09 -20.23
N ILE A 275 -1.19 -17.90 -20.10
CA ILE A 275 0.07 -17.51 -20.75
C ILE A 275 1.23 -18.38 -20.24
N GLN A 276 1.26 -18.70 -18.94
CA GLN A 276 2.36 -19.41 -18.31
C GLN A 276 2.24 -20.95 -18.34
N CYS A 277 1.10 -21.50 -18.71
CA CYS A 277 0.93 -22.96 -18.86
C CYS A 277 1.82 -23.55 -19.98
N SER A 278 2.06 -22.81 -21.06
CA SER A 278 2.88 -23.24 -22.16
C SER A 278 4.38 -23.16 -21.84
N LYS A 279 5.03 -24.32 -21.72
CA LYS A 279 6.49 -24.39 -21.69
C LYS A 279 7.02 -24.21 -23.11
N ARG A 280 7.76 -23.14 -23.38
CA ARG A 280 8.56 -23.06 -24.60
C ARG A 280 9.63 -24.14 -24.54
N ARG A 281 9.68 -25.04 -25.56
CA ARG A 281 10.55 -26.23 -25.60
C ARG A 281 12.03 -25.97 -25.30
N HIS A 282 12.52 -24.72 -25.45
CA HIS A 282 13.93 -24.35 -25.31
C HIS A 282 14.24 -23.27 -24.27
N LYS A 283 13.26 -22.82 -23.49
CA LYS A 283 13.51 -21.77 -22.45
C LYS A 283 13.47 -22.34 -21.04
N LYS A 284 14.47 -21.93 -20.24
CA LYS A 284 14.58 -22.32 -18.81
C LYS A 284 13.46 -21.75 -17.95
N LYS A 285 12.76 -20.70 -18.39
CA LYS A 285 11.63 -20.08 -17.68
C LYS A 285 10.39 -20.03 -18.56
N ARG A 286 9.24 -20.00 -17.91
CA ARG A 286 7.93 -19.76 -18.54
C ARG A 286 7.86 -18.29 -18.97
N ASN A 287 6.87 -17.91 -19.80
CA ASN A 287 6.67 -16.54 -20.23
C ASN A 287 6.62 -15.59 -18.99
N PRO A 288 7.66 -14.78 -18.74
CA PRO A 288 7.74 -14.02 -17.50
C PRO A 288 6.72 -12.89 -17.49
N ILE A 289 6.10 -12.70 -16.33
CA ILE A 289 5.05 -11.70 -16.11
C ILE A 289 5.50 -10.71 -15.02
N LEU A 290 5.30 -9.44 -15.29
CA LEU A 290 5.40 -8.38 -14.30
C LEU A 290 3.99 -7.88 -13.96
N PHE A 291 3.62 -8.00 -12.70
CA PHE A 291 2.34 -7.55 -12.18
C PHE A 291 2.54 -6.32 -11.30
N LEU A 292 2.02 -5.20 -11.73
CA LEU A 292 2.20 -3.90 -11.10
C LEU A 292 0.93 -3.47 -10.38
N VAL A 293 1.09 -2.98 -9.15
CA VAL A 293 0.04 -2.35 -8.37
C VAL A 293 0.64 -1.18 -7.59
N ASP A 294 -0.03 -0.04 -7.56
CA ASP A 294 0.53 1.19 -6.95
C ASP A 294 0.41 1.23 -5.40
N ILE A 295 0.10 0.11 -4.76
CA ILE A 295 -0.07 -0.02 -3.30
C ILE A 295 0.64 -1.28 -2.81
N ASN A 296 1.57 -1.15 -1.85
CA ASN A 296 2.37 -2.26 -1.35
C ASN A 296 1.54 -3.45 -0.80
N LYS A 297 0.47 -3.18 -0.04
CA LYS A 297 -0.41 -4.26 0.44
C LYS A 297 -1.05 -5.05 -0.69
N ALA A 298 -1.46 -4.36 -1.77
CA ALA A 298 -2.05 -5.01 -2.93
C ALA A 298 -1.03 -5.84 -3.73
N VAL A 299 0.27 -5.53 -3.63
CA VAL A 299 1.36 -6.37 -4.17
C VAL A 299 1.37 -7.74 -3.48
N ASP A 300 1.27 -7.76 -2.15
CA ASP A 300 1.22 -9.01 -1.37
C ASP A 300 -0.01 -9.84 -1.71
N ASP A 301 -1.17 -9.20 -1.78
CA ASP A 301 -2.44 -9.84 -2.13
C ASP A 301 -2.39 -10.44 -3.56
N ALA A 302 -1.84 -9.71 -4.53
CA ALA A 302 -1.70 -10.18 -5.90
C ALA A 302 -0.77 -11.41 -5.99
N ALA A 303 0.39 -11.36 -5.35
CA ALA A 303 1.33 -12.47 -5.31
C ALA A 303 0.72 -13.71 -4.67
N SER A 304 0.03 -13.55 -3.53
CA SER A 304 -0.61 -14.64 -2.79
C SER A 304 -1.77 -15.27 -3.58
N ARG A 305 -2.62 -14.47 -4.22
CA ARG A 305 -3.71 -14.96 -5.08
C ARG A 305 -3.19 -15.77 -6.26
N TYR A 306 -2.13 -15.27 -6.91
CA TYR A 306 -1.55 -16.00 -8.03
C TYR A 306 -0.86 -17.28 -7.58
N TYR A 307 -0.19 -17.27 -6.43
CA TYR A 307 0.40 -18.45 -5.82
C TYR A 307 -0.66 -19.51 -5.51
N SER A 308 -1.77 -19.12 -4.88
CA SER A 308 -2.89 -20.04 -4.58
C SER A 308 -3.49 -20.65 -5.85
N LEU A 309 -3.68 -19.87 -6.91
CA LEU A 309 -4.14 -20.36 -8.20
C LEU A 309 -3.17 -21.41 -8.80
N CYS A 310 -1.87 -21.14 -8.72
CA CYS A 310 -0.85 -22.06 -9.22
C CYS A 310 -0.78 -23.36 -8.39
N GLN A 311 -0.95 -23.27 -7.07
CA GLN A 311 -1.02 -24.44 -6.19
C GLN A 311 -2.25 -25.31 -6.51
N GLU A 312 -3.44 -24.71 -6.63
CA GLU A 312 -4.66 -25.40 -7.03
C GLU A 312 -4.51 -26.09 -8.41
N ALA A 313 -3.80 -25.42 -9.32
CA ALA A 313 -3.55 -25.91 -10.66
C ALA A 313 -2.40 -26.93 -10.74
N GLY A 314 -1.69 -27.22 -9.66
CA GLY A 314 -0.51 -28.10 -9.66
C GLY A 314 0.66 -27.56 -10.50
N VAL A 315 0.72 -26.25 -10.76
CA VAL A 315 1.72 -25.63 -11.62
C VAL A 315 2.88 -25.09 -10.81
N LYS A 316 4.06 -25.67 -10.99
CA LYS A 316 5.29 -25.17 -10.34
C LYS A 316 5.80 -23.93 -11.06
N ILE A 317 5.58 -22.76 -10.46
CA ILE A 317 6.02 -21.43 -10.91
C ILE A 317 6.82 -20.77 -9.79
N ARG A 318 7.85 -20.02 -10.18
CA ARG A 318 8.61 -19.19 -9.24
C ARG A 318 8.02 -17.79 -9.18
N ILE A 319 7.35 -17.51 -8.08
CA ILE A 319 6.68 -16.25 -7.81
C ILE A 319 7.49 -15.53 -6.73
N VAL A 320 7.76 -14.25 -6.94
CA VAL A 320 8.34 -13.37 -5.93
C VAL A 320 7.56 -12.05 -5.86
N ARG A 321 7.63 -11.41 -4.71
CA ARG A 321 7.11 -10.05 -4.51
C ARG A 321 8.27 -9.10 -4.22
N MET A 322 8.11 -7.83 -4.56
CA MET A 322 9.10 -6.80 -4.30
C MET A 322 8.40 -5.50 -3.91
N HIS A 323 8.70 -5.01 -2.73
CA HIS A 323 8.15 -3.75 -2.23
C HIS A 323 9.00 -2.56 -2.67
N GLY A 324 8.42 -1.37 -2.57
CA GLY A 324 9.14 -0.12 -2.81
C GLY A 324 10.28 0.08 -1.81
N TRP A 325 11.37 0.64 -2.29
CA TRP A 325 12.61 0.84 -1.57
C TRP A 325 12.50 1.54 -0.20
N PRO A 326 11.65 2.55 0.03
CA PRO A 326 11.56 3.19 1.34
C PRO A 326 11.14 2.25 2.48
N LEU A 327 10.33 1.25 2.19
CA LEU A 327 9.90 0.27 3.21
C LEU A 327 11.04 -0.68 3.59
N GLU A 328 11.87 -1.03 2.64
CA GLU A 328 13.00 -1.96 2.81
C GLU A 328 14.25 -1.25 3.33
N MET A 329 14.50 0.02 2.95
CA MET A 329 15.61 0.82 3.49
C MET A 329 15.53 1.05 5.00
N ARG A 330 14.32 1.17 5.55
CA ARG A 330 14.15 1.32 7.01
C ARG A 330 14.59 0.09 7.79
N GLN A 331 14.51 -1.05 7.17
CA GLN A 331 15.06 -2.28 7.74
C GLN A 331 16.58 -2.32 7.59
N SER A 332 17.15 -1.69 6.54
CA SER A 332 18.59 -1.71 6.27
C SER A 332 19.41 -0.69 7.04
N ALA A 333 18.87 0.48 7.30
CA ALA A 333 19.55 1.47 8.15
C ALA A 333 19.83 0.96 9.56
N LYS A 334 19.09 -0.10 9.98
CA LYS A 334 19.28 -0.75 11.27
C LYS A 334 20.55 -1.61 11.37
N LEU A 335 21.17 -1.99 10.27
CA LEU A 335 22.25 -3.01 10.26
C LEU A 335 23.65 -2.45 10.00
N HIS A 336 23.75 -1.26 9.45
CA HIS A 336 25.05 -0.68 9.13
C HIS A 336 25.10 0.75 9.66
N GLY A 337 25.89 0.96 10.71
CA GLY A 337 26.44 2.27 11.04
C GLY A 337 26.99 2.87 9.75
N SER A 338 26.36 3.91 9.29
CA SER A 338 26.61 4.52 8.00
C SER A 338 28.06 4.96 7.88
N ARG A 339 28.86 4.23 7.12
CA ARG A 339 29.97 4.87 6.43
C ARG A 339 29.38 5.65 5.25
N SER A 340 28.90 6.84 5.51
CA SER A 340 28.75 7.85 4.49
C SER A 340 30.12 8.38 4.11
N THR A 341 30.83 7.65 3.28
CA THR A 341 31.87 8.26 2.51
C THR A 341 31.21 8.87 1.28
N THR A 342 31.16 10.19 1.28
CA THR A 342 31.28 11.04 0.08
C THR A 342 30.87 10.37 -1.24
N ASN A 343 29.59 10.35 -1.52
CA ASN A 343 29.02 10.46 -2.85
C ASN A 343 27.51 10.63 -2.70
N GLN A 344 27.06 11.87 -2.77
CA GLN A 344 25.64 12.26 -2.80
C GLN A 344 24.86 11.60 -3.93
N ASP A 345 25.55 11.01 -4.90
CA ASP A 345 24.94 10.34 -6.06
C ASP A 345 24.51 8.87 -5.82
N SER A 346 24.86 8.26 -4.68
CA SER A 346 24.60 6.83 -4.46
C SER A 346 23.21 6.50 -3.94
N PHE A 347 22.41 7.47 -3.54
CA PHE A 347 21.06 7.27 -2.98
C PHE A 347 19.95 7.22 -4.05
N ALA A 348 20.22 7.68 -5.28
CA ALA A 348 19.21 7.76 -6.33
C ALA A 348 18.85 6.42 -6.98
N VAL A 349 19.69 5.39 -6.88
CA VAL A 349 19.43 4.08 -7.49
C VAL A 349 19.40 3.00 -6.41
N PRO A 350 18.28 2.28 -6.21
CA PRO A 350 18.22 1.19 -5.23
C PRO A 350 19.30 0.14 -5.53
N ASP A 351 20.31 0.08 -4.69
CA ASP A 351 21.36 -0.93 -4.81
C ASP A 351 20.88 -2.23 -4.16
N PHE A 352 20.87 -3.31 -4.92
CA PHE A 352 20.56 -4.66 -4.39
C PHE A 352 21.48 -5.08 -3.24
N THR A 353 22.65 -4.48 -3.12
CA THR A 353 23.62 -4.80 -2.06
C THR A 353 23.06 -4.50 -0.68
N ASN A 354 22.50 -3.31 -0.48
CA ASN A 354 21.91 -2.94 0.80
C ASN A 354 20.71 -3.84 1.14
N ARG A 355 19.84 -4.12 0.16
CA ARG A 355 18.71 -5.04 0.33
C ARG A 355 19.16 -6.43 0.78
N PHE A 356 20.21 -6.96 0.13
CA PHE A 356 20.76 -8.27 0.45
C PHE A 356 21.35 -8.32 1.87
N LEU A 357 22.17 -7.33 2.23
CA LEU A 357 22.83 -7.28 3.54
C LEU A 357 21.82 -7.22 4.70
N VAL A 358 20.72 -6.49 4.52
CA VAL A 358 19.62 -6.46 5.48
C VAL A 358 19.00 -7.83 5.69
N THR A 359 18.67 -8.47 4.57
CA THR A 359 18.03 -9.78 4.61
C THR A 359 18.96 -10.82 5.22
N ALA A 360 20.27 -10.74 4.93
CA ALA A 360 21.30 -11.56 5.53
C ALA A 360 21.32 -11.40 7.08
N GLY A 361 21.31 -10.16 7.56
CA GLY A 361 21.28 -9.88 9.00
C GLY A 361 20.03 -10.39 9.70
N LEU A 362 18.84 -10.16 9.11
CA LEU A 362 17.57 -10.63 9.65
C LEU A 362 17.44 -12.16 9.65
N SER A 363 17.87 -12.81 8.57
CA SER A 363 17.76 -14.27 8.41
C SER A 363 18.65 -15.06 9.38
N LYS A 364 19.74 -14.45 9.84
CA LYS A 364 20.61 -15.05 10.88
C LYS A 364 20.06 -14.89 12.29
N GLN A 365 19.27 -13.85 12.54
CA GLN A 365 18.66 -13.60 13.85
C GLN A 365 17.38 -14.43 14.09
N THR A 366 16.69 -14.81 13.02
CA THR A 366 15.46 -15.59 13.09
C THR A 366 15.69 -16.98 12.55
N SER A 367 15.80 -17.98 13.43
CA SER A 367 15.77 -19.41 13.07
C SER A 367 14.40 -19.88 12.58
N VAL A 368 13.44 -18.98 12.42
CA VAL A 368 12.07 -19.28 11.98
C VAL A 368 12.07 -19.53 10.47
N SER A 369 11.86 -20.79 10.09
CA SER A 369 11.57 -21.14 8.70
C SER A 369 10.30 -20.41 8.26
N ARG A 370 10.35 -19.80 7.06
CA ARG A 370 9.20 -19.15 6.45
C ARG A 370 8.03 -20.15 6.35
N ASP A 371 6.82 -19.68 6.66
CA ASP A 371 5.60 -20.42 6.33
C ASP A 371 5.58 -20.73 4.82
N PRO A 372 5.51 -22.00 4.42
CA PRO A 372 5.49 -22.41 3.01
C PRO A 372 4.37 -21.78 2.19
N GLY A 373 3.30 -21.30 2.85
CA GLY A 373 2.17 -20.60 2.23
C GLY A 373 2.46 -19.16 1.82
N ILE A 374 3.54 -18.54 2.31
CA ILE A 374 3.85 -17.14 2.05
C ILE A 374 4.81 -17.00 0.86
N VAL A 375 4.43 -16.19 -0.14
CA VAL A 375 5.30 -15.86 -1.29
C VAL A 375 6.53 -15.08 -0.79
N PRO A 376 7.76 -15.50 -1.16
CA PRO A 376 8.98 -14.81 -0.73
C PRO A 376 9.10 -13.42 -1.34
N THR A 377 9.74 -12.51 -0.62
CA THR A 377 10.27 -11.30 -1.26
C THR A 377 11.43 -11.66 -2.19
N LEU A 378 11.76 -10.76 -3.12
CA LEU A 378 12.93 -10.94 -4.00
C LEU A 378 14.21 -11.12 -3.17
N ASP A 379 14.31 -10.40 -2.06
CA ASP A 379 15.48 -10.45 -1.18
C ASP A 379 15.56 -11.78 -0.42
N GLN A 380 14.44 -12.26 0.13
CA GLN A 380 14.34 -13.59 0.73
C GLN A 380 14.68 -14.71 -0.27
N ALA A 381 14.11 -14.64 -1.49
CA ALA A 381 14.40 -15.61 -2.54
C ALA A 381 15.89 -15.58 -2.95
N SER A 382 16.51 -14.39 -2.94
CA SER A 382 17.95 -14.23 -3.23
C SER A 382 18.80 -14.80 -2.10
N TRP A 383 18.43 -14.57 -0.84
CA TRP A 383 19.08 -15.17 0.32
C TRP A 383 18.97 -16.70 0.31
N GLU A 384 17.79 -17.26 0.13
CA GLU A 384 17.57 -18.71 0.04
C GLU A 384 18.40 -19.34 -1.11
N TYR A 385 18.52 -18.64 -2.23
CA TYR A 385 19.35 -19.10 -3.34
C TYR A 385 20.84 -19.02 -3.03
N PHE A 386 21.28 -17.95 -2.36
CA PHE A 386 22.66 -17.81 -1.89
C PHE A 386 23.03 -18.93 -0.91
N GLU A 387 22.22 -19.16 0.12
CA GLU A 387 22.48 -20.21 1.12
C GLU A 387 22.68 -21.60 0.49
N LYS A 388 21.91 -21.91 -0.53
CA LYS A 388 22.05 -23.20 -1.26
C LYS A 388 23.29 -23.28 -2.15
N ASN A 389 23.90 -22.16 -2.54
CA ASN A 389 24.99 -22.11 -3.50
C ASN A 389 26.24 -21.38 -2.99
N LYS A 390 26.30 -21.06 -1.71
CA LYS A 390 27.38 -20.26 -1.10
C LYS A 390 28.75 -20.91 -1.16
N ARG A 391 28.81 -22.26 -1.15
CA ARG A 391 30.07 -23.02 -1.20
C ARG A 391 30.65 -23.14 -2.61
N ASP A 392 29.84 -22.93 -3.64
CA ASP A 392 30.25 -23.05 -5.04
C ASP A 392 30.21 -21.70 -5.75
N ALA A 393 29.07 -21.35 -6.33
CA ALA A 393 28.91 -20.22 -7.21
C ALA A 393 29.11 -18.86 -6.52
N PHE A 394 28.96 -18.79 -5.19
CA PHE A 394 29.01 -17.55 -4.40
C PHE A 394 30.01 -17.62 -3.23
N LEU A 395 31.06 -18.45 -3.34
CA LEU A 395 32.12 -18.56 -2.32
C LEU A 395 32.80 -17.20 -2.06
N GLY A 396 33.01 -16.38 -3.10
CA GLY A 396 33.57 -15.05 -2.95
C GLY A 396 32.67 -14.10 -2.13
N LEU A 397 31.35 -14.21 -2.31
CA LEU A 397 30.39 -13.45 -1.51
C LEU A 397 30.40 -13.90 -0.06
N GLN A 398 30.46 -15.23 0.18
CA GLN A 398 30.55 -15.79 1.55
C GLN A 398 31.77 -15.26 2.28
N LYS A 399 32.96 -15.29 1.65
CA LYS A 399 34.20 -14.76 2.27
C LYS A 399 34.09 -13.30 2.67
N LEU A 400 33.42 -12.47 1.86
CA LEU A 400 33.20 -11.04 2.18
C LEU A 400 32.23 -10.87 3.34
N LEU A 401 31.19 -11.72 3.42
CA LEU A 401 30.28 -11.71 4.57
C LEU A 401 30.98 -12.19 5.86
N ASP A 402 31.85 -13.21 5.76
CA ASP A 402 32.63 -13.70 6.90
C ASP A 402 33.58 -12.61 7.44
N LYS A 403 34.22 -11.84 6.55
CA LYS A 403 35.01 -10.67 6.94
C LYS A 403 34.20 -9.61 7.69
N MET A 404 32.97 -9.33 7.20
CA MET A 404 32.08 -8.38 7.88
C MET A 404 31.67 -8.89 9.27
N GLU A 405 31.49 -10.21 9.43
CA GLU A 405 31.11 -10.83 10.70
C GLU A 405 32.25 -10.87 11.70
N SER A 406 33.50 -11.06 11.25
CA SER A 406 34.68 -10.98 12.11
C SER A 406 34.98 -9.56 12.60
N GLY A 407 34.27 -8.56 12.09
CA GLY A 407 34.51 -7.15 12.42
C GLY A 407 35.61 -6.51 11.60
N GLU A 408 36.15 -7.19 10.59
CA GLU A 408 37.15 -6.63 9.68
C GLU A 408 36.53 -5.57 8.77
N ALA A 409 37.19 -4.43 8.63
CA ALA A 409 36.78 -3.39 7.73
C ALA A 409 36.98 -3.81 6.27
N LEU A 410 35.92 -3.73 5.45
CA LEU A 410 36.04 -3.98 4.01
C LEU A 410 36.79 -2.84 3.30
N SER A 411 37.79 -3.18 2.49
CA SER A 411 38.46 -2.24 1.61
C SER A 411 37.52 -1.73 0.51
N THR A 412 37.91 -0.65 -0.19
CA THR A 412 37.16 -0.12 -1.35
C THR A 412 36.96 -1.19 -2.42
N ASP A 413 37.94 -2.07 -2.64
CA ASP A 413 37.83 -3.14 -3.62
C ASP A 413 36.96 -4.27 -3.14
N ASP A 414 36.99 -4.63 -1.83
CA ASP A 414 36.04 -5.58 -1.25
C ASP A 414 34.58 -5.10 -1.47
N TRP A 415 34.30 -3.82 -1.30
CA TRP A 415 32.98 -3.23 -1.57
C TRP A 415 32.57 -3.33 -3.04
N LYS A 416 33.50 -3.13 -3.98
CA LYS A 416 33.24 -3.32 -5.42
C LYS A 416 32.91 -4.78 -5.73
N HIS A 417 33.67 -5.71 -5.16
CA HIS A 417 33.46 -7.16 -5.32
C HIS A 417 32.11 -7.57 -4.71
N LEU A 418 31.79 -7.10 -3.51
CA LEU A 418 30.51 -7.35 -2.85
C LEU A 418 29.32 -6.93 -3.75
N ARG A 419 29.34 -5.69 -4.26
CA ARG A 419 28.30 -5.19 -5.18
C ARG A 419 28.20 -6.03 -6.46
N SER A 420 29.34 -6.47 -7.00
CA SER A 420 29.37 -7.31 -8.20
C SER A 420 28.73 -8.68 -7.94
N HIS A 421 29.12 -9.34 -6.84
CA HIS A 421 28.57 -10.64 -6.45
C HIS A 421 27.08 -10.59 -6.16
N VAL A 422 26.62 -9.58 -5.42
CA VAL A 422 25.19 -9.38 -5.13
C VAL A 422 24.43 -9.09 -6.43
N SER A 423 24.93 -8.23 -7.30
CA SER A 423 24.31 -7.96 -8.61
C SER A 423 24.19 -9.24 -9.45
N ARG A 424 25.21 -10.11 -9.43
CA ARG A 424 25.18 -11.41 -10.10
C ARG A 424 24.13 -12.34 -9.50
N LEU A 425 24.02 -12.37 -8.16
CA LEU A 425 23.04 -13.16 -7.43
C LEU A 425 21.61 -12.79 -7.84
N TYR A 426 21.26 -11.51 -7.72
CA TYR A 426 19.93 -11.03 -8.09
C TYR A 426 19.60 -11.26 -9.56
N ARG A 427 20.57 -11.07 -10.46
CA ARG A 427 20.40 -11.38 -11.89
C ARG A 427 20.06 -12.86 -12.11
N VAL A 428 20.72 -13.79 -11.40
CA VAL A 428 20.46 -15.22 -11.52
C VAL A 428 19.07 -15.57 -10.98
N VAL A 429 18.66 -14.99 -9.85
CA VAL A 429 17.34 -15.22 -9.26
C VAL A 429 16.25 -14.68 -10.19
N LEU A 430 16.38 -13.43 -10.66
CA LEU A 430 15.41 -12.82 -11.59
C LEU A 430 15.34 -13.56 -12.92
N ALA A 431 16.46 -14.08 -13.44
CA ALA A 431 16.47 -14.89 -14.66
C ALA A 431 15.70 -16.21 -14.51
N ARG A 432 15.49 -16.67 -13.28
CA ARG A 432 14.72 -17.89 -12.98
C ARG A 432 13.28 -17.63 -12.56
N THR A 433 12.94 -16.38 -12.24
CA THR A 433 11.61 -15.99 -11.76
C THR A 433 10.64 -15.89 -12.92
N ASP A 434 9.45 -16.44 -12.76
CA ASP A 434 8.41 -16.50 -13.78
C ASP A 434 7.35 -15.38 -13.59
N PHE A 435 7.07 -15.00 -12.33
CA PHE A 435 6.08 -13.97 -12.00
C PHE A 435 6.61 -13.07 -10.88
N ILE A 436 6.50 -11.76 -11.08
CA ILE A 436 6.88 -10.75 -10.08
C ILE A 436 5.73 -9.80 -9.86
N ALA A 437 5.29 -9.68 -8.60
CA ALA A 437 4.40 -8.62 -8.16
C ALA A 437 5.21 -7.50 -7.50
N THR A 438 4.97 -6.24 -7.92
CA THR A 438 5.68 -5.08 -7.38
C THR A 438 4.94 -3.76 -7.67
N THR A 439 5.49 -2.63 -7.19
CA THR A 439 5.01 -1.30 -7.59
C THR A 439 5.77 -0.79 -8.82
N PRO A 440 5.18 0.12 -9.62
CA PRO A 440 5.87 0.71 -10.78
C PRO A 440 7.21 1.36 -10.40
N VAL A 441 7.25 2.10 -9.29
CA VAL A 441 8.46 2.76 -8.80
C VAL A 441 9.53 1.75 -8.38
N ALA A 442 9.16 0.65 -7.73
CA ALA A 442 10.13 -0.40 -7.37
C ALA A 442 10.68 -1.16 -8.59
N ALA A 443 9.93 -1.17 -9.69
CA ALA A 443 10.36 -1.79 -10.96
C ALA A 443 11.36 -0.91 -11.74
N TYR A 444 11.61 0.31 -11.31
CA TYR A 444 12.57 1.24 -11.90
C TYR A 444 14.03 0.85 -11.63
N GLY A 445 14.97 1.37 -12.39
CA GLY A 445 16.41 1.27 -12.15
C GLY A 445 17.04 -0.07 -12.58
N ARG A 446 17.86 -0.67 -11.72
CA ARG A 446 18.60 -1.91 -12.02
C ARG A 446 17.70 -3.12 -12.27
N PHE A 447 16.53 -3.17 -11.61
CA PHE A 447 15.56 -4.23 -11.79
C PHE A 447 15.13 -4.37 -13.26
N SER A 448 14.79 -3.26 -13.91
CA SER A 448 14.37 -3.27 -15.31
C SER A 448 15.45 -3.77 -16.29
N LYS A 449 16.73 -3.69 -15.89
CA LYS A 449 17.86 -4.25 -16.69
C LYS A 449 17.92 -5.78 -16.57
N PHE A 450 17.53 -6.35 -15.45
CA PHE A 450 17.67 -7.78 -15.16
C PHE A 450 16.43 -8.58 -15.45
N PHE A 451 15.23 -8.02 -15.32
CA PHE A 451 13.97 -8.68 -15.57
C PHE A 451 13.35 -8.21 -16.89
N LYS A 452 13.01 -9.15 -17.76
CA LYS A 452 12.41 -8.88 -19.07
C LYS A 452 11.07 -9.60 -19.16
N PRO A 453 9.95 -8.95 -18.83
CA PRO A 453 8.63 -9.55 -18.89
C PRO A 453 8.13 -9.70 -20.34
N ASP A 454 7.41 -10.79 -20.60
CA ASP A 454 6.66 -10.95 -21.85
C ASP A 454 5.33 -10.16 -21.80
N ILE A 455 4.71 -10.05 -20.62
CA ILE A 455 3.49 -9.29 -20.38
C ILE A 455 3.65 -8.45 -19.11
N ILE A 456 3.08 -7.27 -19.12
CA ILE A 456 2.92 -6.42 -17.93
C ILE A 456 1.44 -6.21 -17.68
N PHE A 457 1.00 -6.58 -16.46
CA PHE A 457 -0.29 -6.17 -15.92
C PHE A 457 -0.07 -4.97 -15.01
N MET A 458 -0.98 -4.00 -15.08
CA MET A 458 -1.09 -2.92 -14.11
C MET A 458 -2.52 -2.92 -13.57
N ASP A 459 -2.68 -3.52 -12.40
CA ASP A 459 -3.98 -3.61 -11.72
C ASP A 459 -4.19 -2.36 -10.85
N GLU A 460 -5.45 -2.02 -10.59
CA GLU A 460 -5.85 -0.76 -9.96
C GLU A 460 -5.23 0.49 -10.65
N ALA A 461 -5.10 0.44 -11.99
CA ALA A 461 -4.42 1.47 -12.78
C ALA A 461 -5.11 2.85 -12.73
N SER A 462 -6.36 2.91 -12.29
CA SER A 462 -7.08 4.17 -12.00
C SER A 462 -6.51 4.92 -10.80
N HIS A 463 -5.78 4.22 -9.91
CA HIS A 463 -5.16 4.81 -8.73
C HIS A 463 -3.77 5.39 -9.02
N ALA A 464 -3.10 4.93 -10.08
CA ALA A 464 -1.77 5.39 -10.44
C ALA A 464 -1.80 6.73 -11.20
N ARG A 465 -0.86 7.62 -10.89
CA ARG A 465 -0.66 8.87 -11.64
C ARG A 465 -0.25 8.58 -13.08
N GLU A 466 -0.50 9.51 -14.00
CA GLU A 466 -0.07 9.37 -15.40
C GLU A 466 1.44 9.17 -15.51
N LEU A 467 2.23 9.94 -14.77
CA LEU A 467 3.68 9.81 -14.77
C LEU A 467 4.15 8.44 -14.24
N THR A 468 3.51 7.91 -13.19
CA THR A 468 3.79 6.56 -12.69
C THR A 468 3.54 5.50 -13.77
N THR A 469 2.52 5.69 -14.61
CA THR A 469 2.21 4.80 -15.74
C THR A 469 3.30 4.83 -16.82
N LEU A 470 4.07 5.91 -16.95
CA LEU A 470 5.17 5.99 -17.92
C LEU A 470 6.36 5.08 -17.54
N ILE A 471 6.56 4.77 -16.27
CA ILE A 471 7.70 3.94 -15.82
C ILE A 471 7.73 2.58 -16.54
N PRO A 472 6.66 1.74 -16.50
CA PRO A 472 6.68 0.48 -17.23
C PRO A 472 6.76 0.63 -18.75
N LEU A 473 6.31 1.75 -19.32
CA LEU A 473 6.40 2.00 -20.76
C LEU A 473 7.84 2.39 -21.19
N ALA A 474 8.54 3.14 -20.33
CA ALA A 474 9.91 3.57 -20.62
C ALA A 474 10.92 2.41 -20.52
N TYR A 475 10.83 1.61 -19.46
CA TYR A 475 11.91 0.68 -19.10
C TYR A 475 11.68 -0.77 -19.52
N PHE A 476 10.50 -1.11 -20.02
CA PHE A 476 10.19 -2.47 -20.46
C PHE A 476 9.60 -2.50 -21.86
N THR A 477 9.80 -3.63 -22.53
CA THR A 477 9.27 -3.86 -23.87
C THR A 477 8.55 -5.21 -23.92
N PRO A 478 7.39 -5.34 -23.23
CA PRO A 478 6.60 -6.56 -23.27
C PRO A 478 5.87 -6.70 -24.61
N LYS A 479 5.18 -7.81 -24.79
CA LYS A 479 4.24 -8.02 -25.90
C LYS A 479 3.00 -7.14 -25.75
N ALA A 480 2.53 -6.94 -24.51
CA ALA A 480 1.47 -6.00 -24.20
C ALA A 480 1.59 -5.46 -22.76
N TRP A 481 1.05 -4.26 -22.56
CA TRP A 481 0.72 -3.67 -21.26
C TRP A 481 -0.79 -3.73 -21.10
N ILE A 482 -1.27 -4.38 -20.07
CA ILE A 482 -2.70 -4.55 -19.76
C ILE A 482 -3.00 -3.78 -18.49
N PHE A 483 -3.87 -2.78 -18.61
CA PHE A 483 -4.28 -1.90 -17.53
C PHE A 483 -5.70 -2.27 -17.11
N THR A 484 -5.88 -2.61 -15.84
CA THR A 484 -7.19 -2.90 -15.25
C THR A 484 -7.44 -1.98 -14.06
N GLY A 485 -8.66 -1.50 -13.91
CA GLY A 485 -9.01 -0.60 -12.81
C GLY A 485 -10.48 -0.19 -12.84
N ASP A 486 -10.84 0.73 -11.97
CA ASP A 486 -12.18 1.31 -11.88
C ASP A 486 -12.07 2.84 -11.75
N VAL A 487 -12.38 3.54 -12.81
CA VAL A 487 -12.26 5.02 -12.85
C VAL A 487 -13.30 5.74 -11.98
N LYS A 488 -14.33 5.02 -11.51
CA LYS A 488 -15.37 5.53 -10.61
C LYS A 488 -15.05 5.30 -9.14
N GLN A 489 -13.95 4.60 -8.82
CA GLN A 489 -13.39 4.45 -7.48
C GLN A 489 -12.24 5.44 -7.23
N THR A 490 -11.38 5.20 -6.23
CA THR A 490 -10.35 6.18 -5.87
C THR A 490 -9.45 6.54 -7.05
N GLN A 491 -9.03 7.78 -7.03
CA GLN A 491 -8.12 8.38 -8.00
C GLN A 491 -6.73 8.52 -7.37
N PRO A 492 -5.70 8.90 -8.14
CA PRO A 492 -4.37 9.13 -7.60
C PRO A 492 -4.38 10.05 -6.39
N PHE A 493 -3.68 9.61 -5.33
CA PHE A 493 -3.57 10.42 -4.13
C PHE A 493 -2.62 11.60 -4.39
N VAL A 494 -3.08 12.80 -4.06
CA VAL A 494 -2.31 14.03 -4.09
C VAL A 494 -2.47 14.72 -2.75
N LYS A 495 -1.39 14.78 -1.99
CA LYS A 495 -1.36 15.48 -0.70
C LYS A 495 -1.74 16.95 -0.93
N ASP A 496 -2.50 17.51 -0.01
CA ASP A 496 -2.87 18.93 0.01
C ASP A 496 -3.58 19.45 -1.26
N ALA A 497 -4.25 18.54 -1.99
CA ALA A 497 -4.95 18.89 -3.22
C ALA A 497 -6.08 19.94 -3.03
N LYS A 498 -6.59 20.06 -1.81
CA LYS A 498 -7.67 21.00 -1.44
C LYS A 498 -7.16 22.19 -0.63
N ASP A 499 -5.91 22.17 -0.18
CA ASP A 499 -5.38 23.19 0.70
C ASP A 499 -5.13 24.50 -0.04
N ARG A 500 -5.37 25.58 0.69
CA ARG A 500 -5.23 26.95 0.18
C ARG A 500 -4.32 27.72 1.12
N GLU A 501 -3.51 28.58 0.57
CA GLU A 501 -2.72 29.52 1.31
C GLU A 501 -3.61 30.50 2.07
N LYS A 502 -3.36 30.68 3.36
CA LYS A 502 -4.24 31.45 4.26
C LYS A 502 -4.39 32.93 3.83
N HIS A 503 -3.34 33.53 3.27
CA HIS A 503 -3.35 34.95 2.91
C HIS A 503 -3.88 35.22 1.50
N SER A 504 -3.49 34.42 0.50
CA SER A 504 -3.88 34.63 -0.90
C SER A 504 -5.15 33.87 -1.32
N GLY A 505 -5.54 32.85 -0.54
CA GLY A 505 -6.64 31.95 -0.90
C GLY A 505 -6.32 31.04 -2.12
N LEU A 506 -5.11 31.15 -2.68
CA LEU A 506 -4.67 30.32 -3.81
C LEU A 506 -4.46 28.87 -3.37
N ARG A 507 -4.62 27.94 -4.30
CA ARG A 507 -4.31 26.53 -4.03
C ARG A 507 -2.81 26.35 -3.87
N PHE A 508 -2.40 25.64 -2.84
CA PHE A 508 -0.99 25.26 -2.64
C PHE A 508 -0.43 24.50 -3.84
N ASN A 509 -1.19 23.55 -4.36
CA ASN A 509 -0.82 22.80 -5.54
C ASN A 509 -1.74 23.16 -6.73
N PRO A 510 -1.33 24.06 -7.63
CA PRO A 510 -2.14 24.45 -8.79
C PRO A 510 -2.35 23.28 -9.77
N PHE A 511 -1.48 22.29 -9.79
CA PHE A 511 -1.56 21.10 -10.66
C PHE A 511 -2.29 19.92 -10.01
N ALA A 512 -2.86 20.09 -8.82
CA ALA A 512 -3.52 19.01 -8.10
C ALA A 512 -4.60 18.29 -8.91
N ALA A 513 -5.38 19.03 -9.70
CA ALA A 513 -6.43 18.46 -10.54
C ALA A 513 -5.84 17.53 -11.63
N GLN A 514 -4.75 17.95 -12.25
CA GLN A 514 -4.05 17.16 -13.26
C GLN A 514 -3.37 15.93 -12.65
N LEU A 515 -2.71 16.08 -11.51
CA LEU A 515 -2.04 14.97 -10.82
C LEU A 515 -3.02 13.91 -10.30
N ARG A 516 -4.28 14.28 -10.06
CA ARG A 516 -5.36 13.36 -9.67
C ARG A 516 -5.97 12.60 -10.85
N MET A 517 -5.59 12.91 -12.07
CA MET A 517 -6.04 12.20 -13.26
C MET A 517 -5.08 11.04 -13.56
N SER A 518 -5.61 9.83 -13.68
CA SER A 518 -4.86 8.68 -14.14
C SER A 518 -4.96 8.55 -15.66
N THR A 519 -3.99 7.88 -16.29
CA THR A 519 -4.04 7.53 -17.71
C THR A 519 -5.34 6.80 -18.08
N MET A 520 -5.79 5.90 -17.19
CA MET A 520 -7.00 5.13 -17.39
C MET A 520 -8.27 6.00 -17.33
N ALA A 521 -8.34 6.97 -16.39
CA ALA A 521 -9.45 7.91 -16.29
C ALA A 521 -9.52 8.80 -17.54
N ARG A 522 -8.37 9.23 -18.08
CA ARG A 522 -8.32 10.00 -19.31
C ARG A 522 -8.75 9.17 -20.52
N ALA A 523 -8.32 7.90 -20.59
CA ALA A 523 -8.78 6.98 -21.64
C ALA A 523 -10.30 6.77 -21.60
N ASP A 524 -10.89 6.62 -20.40
CA ASP A 524 -12.35 6.49 -20.24
C ASP A 524 -13.09 7.77 -20.66
N HIS A 525 -12.57 8.93 -20.28
CA HIS A 525 -13.16 10.23 -20.63
C HIS A 525 -13.26 10.46 -22.15
N VAL A 526 -12.30 9.93 -22.92
CA VAL A 526 -12.28 10.05 -24.39
C VAL A 526 -12.79 8.77 -25.11
N ASN A 527 -13.46 7.87 -24.38
CA ASN A 527 -13.98 6.61 -24.90
C ASN A 527 -12.91 5.70 -25.57
N ALA A 528 -11.70 5.71 -25.07
CA ALA A 528 -10.58 4.90 -25.56
C ALA A 528 -10.33 3.62 -24.75
N VAL A 529 -11.20 3.30 -23.78
CA VAL A 529 -11.16 2.04 -23.04
C VAL A 529 -11.56 0.88 -23.95
N ASN A 530 -10.76 -0.17 -23.99
CA ASN A 530 -10.96 -1.30 -24.87
C ASN A 530 -12.12 -2.21 -24.45
N SER A 531 -12.33 -2.38 -23.15
CA SER A 531 -13.37 -3.26 -22.61
C SER A 531 -13.91 -2.78 -21.27
N LYS A 532 -15.19 -3.05 -21.02
CA LYS A 532 -15.85 -2.75 -19.75
C LYS A 532 -16.35 -4.05 -19.10
N LEU A 533 -16.10 -4.20 -17.80
CA LEU A 533 -16.61 -5.30 -16.98
C LEU A 533 -17.66 -4.77 -16.01
N LEU A 534 -18.93 -4.98 -16.32
CA LEU A 534 -20.06 -4.38 -15.61
C LEU A 534 -20.89 -5.38 -14.80
N VAL A 535 -20.47 -6.65 -14.75
CA VAL A 535 -21.15 -7.68 -13.97
C VAL A 535 -20.51 -7.79 -12.59
N ASN A 536 -21.22 -7.39 -11.54
CA ASN A 536 -20.80 -7.51 -10.15
C ASN A 536 -20.99 -8.94 -9.65
N LYS A 537 -19.91 -9.62 -9.30
CA LYS A 537 -19.89 -10.99 -8.73
C LYS A 537 -19.55 -11.00 -7.22
N ARG A 538 -19.58 -9.83 -6.58
CA ARG A 538 -19.31 -9.70 -5.13
C ARG A 538 -20.58 -9.68 -4.31
N ALA A 539 -21.52 -8.82 -4.72
CA ALA A 539 -22.63 -8.38 -3.90
C ALA A 539 -23.87 -9.25 -4.11
N PHE A 540 -24.39 -9.79 -3.02
CA PHE A 540 -25.69 -10.40 -2.88
C PHE A 540 -26.70 -9.40 -2.30
N GLY A 541 -27.96 -9.82 -2.10
CA GLY A 541 -28.98 -9.00 -1.44
C GLY A 541 -29.20 -7.66 -2.11
N ASN A 542 -29.11 -7.60 -3.44
CA ASN A 542 -29.34 -6.40 -4.25
C ASN A 542 -28.39 -5.21 -3.97
N LEU A 543 -27.31 -5.39 -3.19
CA LEU A 543 -26.38 -4.33 -2.82
C LEU A 543 -25.73 -3.60 -4.01
N HIS A 544 -25.79 -4.17 -5.21
CA HIS A 544 -25.29 -3.55 -6.45
C HIS A 544 -26.18 -2.43 -7.00
N ARG A 545 -27.49 -2.39 -6.66
CA ARG A 545 -28.49 -1.50 -7.27
C ARG A 545 -28.16 -0.03 -7.07
N LEU A 546 -27.98 0.40 -5.81
CA LEU A 546 -27.74 1.80 -5.51
C LEU A 546 -26.41 2.31 -6.10
N PRO A 547 -25.24 1.63 -5.92
CA PRO A 547 -24.01 2.04 -6.60
C PRO A 547 -24.14 2.08 -8.13
N SER A 548 -24.89 1.15 -8.74
CA SER A 548 -25.16 1.14 -10.18
C SER A 548 -25.84 2.42 -10.62
N ALA A 549 -26.91 2.81 -9.92
CA ALA A 549 -27.67 4.02 -10.21
C ALA A 549 -26.85 5.30 -9.97
N MET A 550 -26.07 5.35 -8.88
CA MET A 550 -25.33 6.55 -8.50
C MET A 550 -24.09 6.81 -9.35
N PHE A 551 -23.34 5.75 -9.75
CA PHE A 551 -21.98 5.89 -10.29
C PHE A 551 -21.77 5.24 -11.66
N TYR A 552 -22.62 4.27 -12.06
CA TYR A 552 -22.42 3.47 -13.27
C TYR A 552 -23.58 3.58 -14.25
N GLU A 553 -24.35 4.68 -14.21
CA GLU A 553 -25.44 4.97 -15.15
C GLU A 553 -26.46 3.80 -15.26
N SER A 554 -26.68 3.11 -14.15
CA SER A 554 -27.51 1.89 -14.06
C SER A 554 -27.05 0.72 -14.94
N GLN A 555 -25.78 0.74 -15.40
CA GLN A 555 -25.23 -0.31 -16.28
C GLN A 555 -24.60 -1.48 -15.50
N MET A 556 -24.29 -1.32 -14.22
CA MET A 556 -23.77 -2.40 -13.40
C MET A 556 -24.87 -3.43 -13.12
N ARG A 557 -24.61 -4.69 -13.46
CA ARG A 557 -25.54 -5.81 -13.34
C ARG A 557 -25.11 -6.75 -12.24
N SER A 558 -26.07 -7.47 -11.64
CA SER A 558 -25.74 -8.58 -10.75
C SER A 558 -25.17 -9.75 -11.53
N GLY A 559 -24.18 -10.42 -10.98
CA GLY A 559 -23.66 -11.71 -11.45
C GLY A 559 -24.47 -12.90 -10.92
N TYR A 560 -25.48 -12.63 -10.13
CA TYR A 560 -26.39 -13.62 -9.54
C TYR A 560 -27.82 -13.30 -9.98
N ASP A 561 -28.52 -14.30 -10.53
CA ASP A 561 -29.90 -14.13 -10.90
C ASP A 561 -30.75 -13.87 -9.67
N GLU A 562 -31.67 -12.90 -9.74
CA GLU A 562 -32.59 -12.55 -8.63
C GLU A 562 -33.47 -13.74 -8.23
N ALA A 563 -33.77 -14.64 -9.14
CA ALA A 563 -34.51 -15.88 -8.90
C ALA A 563 -33.65 -16.98 -8.28
N SER A 564 -32.33 -16.85 -8.27
CA SER A 564 -31.45 -17.82 -7.64
C SER A 564 -31.62 -17.77 -6.14
N ARG A 565 -31.71 -18.94 -5.51
CA ARG A 565 -31.76 -19.05 -4.06
C ARG A 565 -30.51 -18.44 -3.47
N TYR A 566 -30.68 -17.37 -2.71
CA TYR A 566 -29.57 -16.79 -1.96
C TYR A 566 -28.97 -17.87 -1.05
N PRO A 567 -27.63 -17.89 -0.88
CA PRO A 567 -27.00 -18.70 0.15
C PRO A 567 -27.61 -18.43 1.52
N ASP A 568 -27.66 -19.45 2.39
CA ASP A 568 -28.28 -19.37 3.72
C ASP A 568 -27.79 -18.17 4.55
N GLY A 569 -26.48 -17.84 4.46
CA GLY A 569 -25.92 -16.69 5.13
C GLY A 569 -26.51 -15.35 4.65
N VAL A 570 -26.89 -15.24 3.37
CA VAL A 570 -27.53 -14.02 2.83
C VAL A 570 -28.96 -13.93 3.37
N ALA A 571 -29.70 -15.03 3.36
CA ALA A 571 -31.07 -15.09 3.92
C ALA A 571 -31.05 -14.75 5.40
N TYR A 572 -30.14 -15.32 6.19
CA TYR A 572 -29.94 -15.01 7.60
C TYR A 572 -29.73 -13.49 7.80
N LEU A 573 -28.83 -12.88 7.04
CA LEU A 573 -28.56 -11.45 7.18
C LEU A 573 -29.71 -10.56 6.71
N THR A 574 -30.52 -11.01 5.74
CA THR A 574 -31.77 -10.31 5.39
C THR A 574 -32.72 -10.26 6.56
N ILE A 575 -32.92 -11.41 7.26
CA ILE A 575 -33.76 -11.49 8.47
C ILE A 575 -33.19 -10.63 9.61
N TYR A 576 -31.87 -10.68 9.80
CA TYR A 576 -31.17 -9.85 10.78
C TYR A 576 -31.41 -8.34 10.52
N LEU A 577 -31.26 -7.88 9.27
CA LEU A 577 -31.54 -6.48 8.92
C LEU A 577 -33.03 -6.11 9.10
N GLN A 578 -33.93 -7.05 8.81
CA GLN A 578 -35.38 -6.86 9.07
C GLN A 578 -35.66 -6.67 10.56
N SER A 579 -35.04 -7.47 11.42
CA SER A 579 -35.20 -7.32 12.87
C SER A 579 -34.71 -5.93 13.36
N LEU A 580 -33.58 -5.46 12.86
CA LEU A 580 -33.09 -4.11 13.15
C LEU A 580 -34.01 -3.02 12.63
N ASN A 581 -34.69 -3.26 11.50
CA ASN A 581 -35.61 -2.32 10.85
C ASN A 581 -37.05 -2.40 11.38
N GLY A 582 -37.25 -2.92 12.59
CA GLY A 582 -38.58 -3.06 13.21
C GLY A 582 -39.47 -4.06 12.46
N ASN A 583 -38.90 -5.16 12.00
CA ASN A 583 -39.52 -6.24 11.22
C ASN A 583 -40.13 -5.80 9.89
N ARG A 584 -39.70 -4.65 9.35
CA ARG A 584 -40.08 -4.20 8.01
C ARG A 584 -39.30 -4.95 6.97
N HIS A 585 -39.91 -5.21 5.82
CA HIS A 585 -39.28 -5.85 4.71
C HIS A 585 -38.06 -5.04 4.24
N VAL A 586 -36.96 -5.73 3.92
CA VAL A 586 -35.70 -5.16 3.37
C VAL A 586 -35.52 -5.74 1.96
N ASP A 587 -35.70 -4.91 0.94
CA ASP A 587 -35.57 -5.26 -0.50
C ASP A 587 -34.13 -5.25 -0.99
N GLU A 588 -33.25 -4.56 -0.25
CA GLU A 588 -31.81 -4.51 -0.44
C GLU A 588 -31.13 -4.66 0.93
N ASN A 589 -30.12 -5.52 1.02
CA ASN A 589 -29.40 -5.80 2.29
C ASN A 589 -28.52 -4.62 2.75
N ARG A 590 -29.07 -3.39 2.68
CA ARG A 590 -28.47 -2.14 3.13
C ARG A 590 -29.47 -1.36 3.97
N ILE A 591 -29.04 -0.95 5.17
CA ILE A 591 -29.82 -0.07 6.05
C ILE A 591 -28.96 1.12 6.49
N ILE A 592 -29.62 2.24 6.77
CA ILE A 592 -29.02 3.38 7.46
C ILE A 592 -29.51 3.39 8.92
N VAL A 593 -28.58 3.48 9.85
CA VAL A 593 -28.85 3.72 11.27
C VAL A 593 -28.63 5.21 11.55
N ASN A 594 -29.73 5.91 11.83
CA ASN A 594 -29.75 7.33 12.16
C ASN A 594 -29.78 7.51 13.67
N MET A 595 -28.64 7.80 14.26
CA MET A 595 -28.51 8.07 15.71
C MET A 595 -28.65 9.57 15.98
N GLU A 596 -29.89 10.01 16.32
CA GLU A 596 -30.20 11.44 16.46
C GLU A 596 -29.44 12.14 17.59
N ASN A 597 -29.17 11.41 18.66
CA ASN A 597 -28.49 11.92 19.86
C ASN A 597 -26.95 11.76 19.81
N SER A 598 -26.40 11.24 18.69
CA SER A 598 -24.96 11.06 18.56
C SER A 598 -24.23 12.38 18.27
N ASN A 599 -23.05 12.54 18.82
CA ASN A 599 -22.19 13.67 18.55
C ASN A 599 -20.77 13.21 18.16
N GLU A 600 -20.21 13.89 17.16
CA GLU A 600 -18.82 13.71 16.79
C GLU A 600 -17.90 14.42 17.76
N GLU A 601 -16.83 13.77 18.16
CA GLU A 601 -15.73 14.36 18.93
C GLU A 601 -14.54 14.60 18.02
N LYS A 602 -13.96 15.79 18.11
CA LYS A 602 -12.76 16.15 17.35
C LYS A 602 -11.51 15.86 18.17
N HIS A 603 -10.63 15.03 17.63
CA HIS A 603 -9.30 14.77 18.18
C HIS A 603 -8.24 15.21 17.18
N ARG A 604 -7.60 16.35 17.43
CA ARG A 604 -6.65 16.99 16.51
C ARG A 604 -7.28 17.18 15.12
N ASP A 605 -6.75 16.56 14.09
CA ASP A 605 -7.22 16.66 12.70
C ASP A 605 -8.22 15.56 12.31
N SER A 606 -8.65 14.74 13.25
CA SER A 606 -9.51 13.59 13.01
C SER A 606 -10.72 13.58 13.94
N TYR A 607 -11.67 12.69 13.68
CA TYR A 607 -12.94 12.61 14.39
C TYR A 607 -13.25 11.18 14.80
N TRP A 608 -14.06 11.03 15.84
CA TRP A 608 -14.72 9.78 16.18
C TRP A 608 -16.09 10.06 16.81
N ASN A 609 -16.93 9.02 16.95
CA ASN A 609 -18.25 9.15 17.53
C ASN A 609 -18.44 8.02 18.55
N PRO A 610 -18.48 8.32 19.88
CA PRO A 610 -18.57 7.31 20.93
C PRO A 610 -19.80 6.43 20.83
N LEU A 611 -20.97 6.99 20.51
CA LEU A 611 -22.21 6.24 20.40
C LEU A 611 -22.21 5.31 19.18
N HIS A 612 -21.72 5.78 18.02
CA HIS A 612 -21.52 4.91 16.85
C HIS A 612 -20.60 3.75 17.20
N HIS A 613 -19.44 4.06 17.84
CA HIS A 613 -18.45 3.07 18.24
C HIS A 613 -19.07 1.97 19.13
N GLN A 614 -19.77 2.36 20.19
CA GLN A 614 -20.41 1.43 21.11
C GLN A 614 -21.44 0.54 20.40
N TRP A 615 -22.28 1.13 19.57
CA TRP A 615 -23.33 0.40 18.85
C TRP A 615 -22.74 -0.59 17.82
N VAL A 616 -21.76 -0.15 17.03
CA VAL A 616 -21.09 -1.03 16.05
C VAL A 616 -20.44 -2.22 16.72
N LEU A 617 -19.74 -2.01 17.84
CA LEU A 617 -19.10 -3.11 18.56
C LEU A 617 -20.14 -4.08 19.12
N ALA A 618 -21.27 -3.60 19.64
CA ALA A 618 -22.35 -4.46 20.14
C ALA A 618 -22.93 -5.31 19.02
N GLN A 619 -23.24 -4.73 17.85
CA GLN A 619 -23.78 -5.47 16.70
C GLN A 619 -22.74 -6.44 16.10
N ALA A 620 -21.50 -6.03 16.00
CA ALA A 620 -20.42 -6.90 15.50
C ALA A 620 -20.20 -8.10 16.43
N THR A 621 -20.21 -7.88 17.76
CA THR A 621 -20.13 -8.95 18.76
C THR A 621 -21.31 -9.92 18.64
N HIS A 622 -22.53 -9.40 18.51
CA HIS A 622 -23.73 -10.21 18.32
C HIS A 622 -23.60 -11.13 17.10
N LEU A 623 -23.19 -10.59 15.94
CA LEU A 623 -22.99 -11.39 14.74
C LEU A 623 -21.87 -12.43 14.89
N LEU A 624 -20.75 -12.07 15.55
CA LEU A 624 -19.63 -12.98 15.72
C LEU A 624 -19.92 -14.15 16.66
N GLN A 625 -20.87 -13.97 17.58
CA GLN A 625 -21.36 -15.00 18.50
C GLN A 625 -22.37 -15.96 17.85
N ASP A 626 -23.03 -15.53 16.78
CA ASP A 626 -24.10 -16.31 16.17
C ASP A 626 -23.56 -17.27 15.10
N ASP A 627 -23.78 -18.56 15.27
CA ASP A 627 -23.37 -19.62 14.33
C ASP A 627 -24.13 -19.54 12.99
N GLY A 628 -25.27 -18.84 12.94
CA GLY A 628 -25.98 -18.53 11.70
C GLY A 628 -25.26 -17.55 10.79
N PHE A 629 -24.32 -16.77 11.34
CA PHE A 629 -23.50 -15.83 10.57
C PHE A 629 -22.37 -16.57 9.82
N ARG A 630 -22.66 -17.01 8.62
CA ARG A 630 -21.74 -17.81 7.77
C ARG A 630 -21.11 -17.00 6.66
N GLY A 631 -19.84 -17.31 6.36
CA GLY A 631 -19.10 -16.72 5.26
C GLY A 631 -19.49 -17.34 3.91
N LEU A 632 -19.42 -16.53 2.84
CA LEU A 632 -19.65 -17.01 1.48
C LEU A 632 -18.43 -17.68 0.85
N ARG A 633 -17.24 -17.26 1.25
CA ARG A 633 -15.99 -17.83 0.68
C ARG A 633 -15.55 -19.10 1.38
N ASP A 634 -15.69 -19.11 2.68
CA ASP A 634 -15.33 -20.24 3.52
C ASP A 634 -16.53 -20.56 4.43
N ARG A 635 -17.20 -21.67 4.14
CA ARG A 635 -18.39 -22.08 4.91
C ARG A 635 -18.04 -22.65 6.28
N GLU A 636 -16.80 -23.10 6.47
CA GLU A 636 -16.30 -23.64 7.74
C GLU A 636 -15.86 -22.50 8.68
N MET A 637 -15.31 -21.43 8.13
CA MET A 637 -15.00 -20.22 8.87
C MET A 637 -16.22 -19.28 8.87
N GLY A 638 -16.85 -19.01 9.96
CA GLY A 638 -17.99 -18.08 10.07
C GLY A 638 -17.83 -16.77 9.26
N GLY A 639 -18.88 -15.97 9.16
CA GLY A 639 -18.88 -14.74 8.36
C GLY A 639 -17.82 -13.72 8.80
N THR A 640 -17.39 -12.88 7.88
CA THR A 640 -16.37 -11.84 8.11
C THR A 640 -17.00 -10.45 8.23
N ILE A 641 -16.41 -9.61 9.07
CA ILE A 641 -16.86 -8.22 9.32
C ILE A 641 -15.79 -7.25 8.88
N MET A 642 -16.20 -6.15 8.27
CA MET A 642 -15.37 -4.97 8.06
C MET A 642 -16.03 -3.77 8.75
N ILE A 643 -15.26 -3.08 9.58
CA ILE A 643 -15.62 -1.76 10.11
C ILE A 643 -14.84 -0.74 9.28
N ALA A 644 -15.54 0.00 8.45
CA ALA A 644 -14.97 1.03 7.57
C ALA A 644 -15.37 2.42 8.05
N THR A 645 -14.42 3.33 8.14
CA THR A 645 -14.66 4.72 8.55
C THR A 645 -13.72 5.67 7.81
N PRO A 646 -14.12 6.94 7.53
CA PRO A 646 -13.23 7.88 6.88
C PRO A 646 -12.14 8.48 7.80
N TYR A 647 -12.17 8.23 9.11
CA TYR A 647 -11.35 8.93 10.09
C TYR A 647 -10.37 8.02 10.84
N SER A 648 -9.10 8.43 10.89
CA SER A 648 -8.03 7.64 11.53
C SER A 648 -8.21 7.45 13.03
N THR A 649 -8.75 8.45 13.73
CA THR A 649 -9.04 8.32 15.17
C THR A 649 -10.09 7.25 15.43
N ALA A 650 -11.18 7.22 14.68
CA ALA A 650 -12.19 6.16 14.79
C ALA A 650 -11.57 4.78 14.51
N VAL A 651 -10.71 4.65 13.48
CA VAL A 651 -9.99 3.39 13.22
C VAL A 651 -9.15 2.97 14.42
N LYS A 652 -8.41 3.89 15.06
CA LYS A 652 -7.61 3.56 16.26
C LYS A 652 -8.48 3.04 17.41
N GLN A 653 -9.62 3.69 17.68
CA GLN A 653 -10.55 3.28 18.73
C GLN A 653 -11.15 1.89 18.45
N TYR A 654 -11.61 1.63 17.22
CA TYR A 654 -12.09 0.30 16.84
C TYR A 654 -10.99 -0.77 16.94
N HIS A 655 -9.76 -0.46 16.51
CA HIS A 655 -8.64 -1.40 16.65
C HIS A 655 -8.32 -1.74 18.10
N ALA A 656 -8.35 -0.74 18.98
CA ALA A 656 -8.12 -0.96 20.42
C ALA A 656 -9.16 -1.91 21.01
N ALA A 657 -10.44 -1.71 20.66
CA ALA A 657 -11.52 -2.58 21.11
C ALA A 657 -11.40 -4.00 20.54
N VAL A 658 -11.16 -4.15 19.23
CA VAL A 658 -11.03 -5.45 18.55
C VAL A 658 -9.85 -6.26 19.09
N LYS A 659 -8.76 -5.62 19.50
CA LYS A 659 -7.60 -6.30 20.13
C LYS A 659 -7.96 -7.06 21.41
N SER A 660 -8.99 -6.65 22.13
CA SER A 660 -9.45 -7.33 23.34
C SER A 660 -10.35 -8.56 23.07
N TRP A 661 -10.75 -8.76 21.80
CA TRP A 661 -11.61 -9.87 21.40
C TRP A 661 -10.85 -11.20 21.32
N PRO A 662 -11.56 -12.36 21.36
CA PRO A 662 -10.94 -13.66 21.07
C PRO A 662 -10.23 -13.66 19.72
N GLU A 663 -9.12 -14.39 19.61
CA GLU A 663 -8.29 -14.42 18.39
C GLU A 663 -9.10 -14.87 17.14
N SER A 664 -10.02 -15.81 17.32
CA SER A 664 -10.94 -16.27 16.25
C SER A 664 -11.80 -15.14 15.69
N TRP A 665 -12.24 -14.20 16.53
CA TRP A 665 -13.03 -13.04 16.12
C TRP A 665 -12.14 -11.96 15.48
N GLN A 666 -10.92 -11.75 16.03
CA GLN A 666 -9.95 -10.81 15.44
C GLN A 666 -9.62 -11.20 14.00
N ARG A 667 -9.44 -12.51 13.73
CA ARG A 667 -9.17 -13.02 12.37
C ARG A 667 -10.33 -12.80 11.39
N ARG A 668 -11.55 -12.70 11.87
CA ARG A 668 -12.77 -12.47 11.08
C ARG A 668 -13.13 -11.00 10.95
N THR A 669 -12.41 -10.08 11.62
CA THR A 669 -12.75 -8.66 11.70
C THR A 669 -11.63 -7.80 11.12
N GLN A 670 -11.98 -6.92 10.19
CA GLN A 670 -11.08 -5.92 9.62
C GLN A 670 -11.54 -4.51 10.01
N VAL A 671 -10.62 -3.67 10.48
CA VAL A 671 -10.90 -2.26 10.76
C VAL A 671 -10.03 -1.40 9.84
N LEU A 672 -10.65 -0.61 8.97
CA LEU A 672 -9.95 0.10 7.90
C LEU A 672 -10.49 1.53 7.72
N THR A 673 -9.63 2.43 7.25
CA THR A 673 -10.15 3.66 6.64
C THR A 673 -10.79 3.33 5.29
N VAL A 674 -11.77 4.14 4.86
CA VAL A 674 -12.42 3.98 3.54
C VAL A 674 -11.39 3.89 2.41
N ASP A 675 -10.36 4.74 2.41
CA ASP A 675 -9.32 4.72 1.39
C ASP A 675 -8.51 3.39 1.40
N LYS A 676 -8.25 2.82 2.59
CA LYS A 676 -7.57 1.52 2.74
C LYS A 676 -8.49 0.32 2.49
N ALA A 677 -9.80 0.52 2.48
CA ALA A 677 -10.78 -0.53 2.20
C ALA A 677 -10.85 -0.88 0.70
N GLN A 678 -10.26 -0.06 -0.17
CA GLN A 678 -10.20 -0.41 -1.59
C GLN A 678 -9.46 -1.73 -1.81
N GLY A 679 -10.00 -2.59 -2.68
CA GLY A 679 -9.49 -3.95 -2.89
C GLY A 679 -9.94 -4.97 -1.85
N ASN A 680 -10.35 -4.54 -0.64
CA ASN A 680 -10.85 -5.41 0.41
C ASN A 680 -12.38 -5.60 0.31
N GLU A 681 -12.89 -6.65 0.96
CA GLU A 681 -14.33 -6.96 1.04
C GLU A 681 -14.61 -7.83 2.27
N ALA A 682 -15.84 -7.79 2.79
CA ALA A 682 -16.32 -8.62 3.89
C ALA A 682 -17.76 -9.04 3.68
N ASP A 683 -18.22 -10.03 4.44
CA ASP A 683 -19.61 -10.49 4.38
C ASP A 683 -20.55 -9.40 4.89
N VAL A 684 -20.22 -8.79 6.02
CA VAL A 684 -20.92 -7.62 6.56
C VAL A 684 -19.97 -6.43 6.65
N VAL A 685 -20.45 -5.26 6.24
CA VAL A 685 -19.73 -4.00 6.38
C VAL A 685 -20.51 -3.06 7.28
N PHE A 686 -19.88 -2.63 8.36
CA PHE A 686 -20.32 -1.47 9.14
C PHE A 686 -19.57 -0.24 8.61
N LEU A 687 -20.32 0.66 7.98
CA LEU A 687 -19.78 1.93 7.49
C LEU A 687 -20.10 3.04 8.48
N ASP A 688 -19.14 3.37 9.33
CA ASP A 688 -19.30 4.46 10.29
C ASP A 688 -18.85 5.78 9.67
N MET A 689 -19.81 6.65 9.34
CA MET A 689 -19.56 7.98 8.78
C MET A 689 -18.99 8.96 9.81
N VAL A 690 -19.12 8.66 11.11
CA VAL A 690 -18.61 9.44 12.26
C VAL A 690 -19.24 10.82 12.39
N ARG A 691 -19.23 11.62 11.30
CA ARG A 691 -19.69 13.01 11.31
C ARG A 691 -21.21 13.08 11.52
N THR A 692 -21.61 14.14 12.19
CA THR A 692 -23.05 14.39 12.47
C THR A 692 -23.55 15.70 11.86
N THR A 693 -22.65 16.63 11.55
CA THR A 693 -23.00 17.99 11.11
C THR A 693 -22.66 18.30 9.66
N THR A 694 -21.70 17.57 9.07
CA THR A 694 -21.22 17.81 7.71
C THR A 694 -20.93 16.50 6.98
N ALA A 695 -20.94 16.50 5.65
CA ALA A 695 -20.55 15.36 4.83
C ALA A 695 -19.07 14.96 4.98
N GLY A 696 -18.21 15.91 5.34
CA GLY A 696 -16.78 15.67 5.54
C GLY A 696 -16.09 15.06 4.31
N PHE A 697 -15.25 14.05 4.54
CA PHE A 697 -14.54 13.34 3.45
C PHE A 697 -15.48 12.52 2.56
N MET A 698 -16.70 12.21 3.02
CA MET A 698 -17.65 11.38 2.28
C MET A 698 -18.45 12.16 1.22
N ASP A 699 -18.22 13.47 1.10
CA ASP A 699 -18.75 14.26 -0.03
C ASP A 699 -18.06 13.92 -1.38
N ASP A 700 -16.94 13.20 -1.33
CA ASP A 700 -16.26 12.71 -2.53
C ASP A 700 -16.98 11.46 -3.09
N PRO A 701 -17.53 11.53 -4.32
CA PRO A 701 -18.28 10.42 -4.90
C PRO A 701 -17.46 9.15 -5.07
N LYS A 702 -16.16 9.27 -5.32
CA LYS A 702 -15.27 8.12 -5.50
C LYS A 702 -15.03 7.37 -4.18
N ARG A 703 -14.85 8.11 -3.09
CA ARG A 703 -14.75 7.53 -1.74
C ARG A 703 -16.06 6.88 -1.32
N LEU A 704 -17.18 7.55 -1.57
CA LEU A 704 -18.49 6.98 -1.26
C LEU A 704 -18.73 5.69 -2.05
N ASN A 705 -18.38 5.66 -3.35
CA ASN A 705 -18.47 4.46 -4.17
C ASN A 705 -17.61 3.31 -3.60
N VAL A 706 -16.37 3.60 -3.18
CA VAL A 706 -15.55 2.59 -2.48
C VAL A 706 -16.27 2.09 -1.25
N ALA A 707 -16.75 2.98 -0.39
CA ALA A 707 -17.35 2.63 0.89
C ALA A 707 -18.55 1.70 0.73
N ILE A 708 -19.53 2.07 -0.11
CA ILE A 708 -20.80 1.34 -0.26
C ILE A 708 -20.73 0.12 -1.19
N THR A 709 -19.53 -0.28 -1.62
CA THR A 709 -19.31 -1.44 -2.49
C THR A 709 -18.41 -2.50 -1.88
N ARG A 710 -18.18 -2.45 -0.57
CA ARG A 710 -17.29 -3.43 0.11
C ARG A 710 -18.02 -4.67 0.60
N ALA A 711 -19.32 -4.56 0.86
CA ALA A 711 -20.12 -5.64 1.38
C ALA A 711 -20.41 -6.73 0.36
N ARG A 712 -20.37 -7.98 0.81
CA ARG A 712 -20.82 -9.15 0.04
C ARG A 712 -22.26 -9.51 0.31
N GLN A 713 -22.70 -9.45 1.56
CA GLN A 713 -24.01 -9.93 1.98
C GLN A 713 -24.89 -8.85 2.62
N ALA A 714 -24.31 -7.97 3.45
CA ALA A 714 -25.06 -6.92 4.11
C ALA A 714 -24.20 -5.68 4.42
N GLU A 715 -24.82 -4.51 4.38
CA GLU A 715 -24.20 -3.24 4.72
C GLU A 715 -25.05 -2.45 5.70
N ILE A 716 -24.43 -1.97 6.75
CA ILE A 716 -25.04 -1.16 7.81
C ILE A 716 -24.29 0.17 7.89
N ILE A 717 -24.97 1.25 7.57
CA ILE A 717 -24.39 2.59 7.46
C ILE A 717 -24.83 3.44 8.65
N LEU A 718 -23.89 3.86 9.50
CA LEU A 718 -24.19 4.81 10.57
C LEU A 718 -24.04 6.23 10.01
N MET A 719 -25.17 6.91 9.84
CA MET A 719 -25.22 8.20 9.18
C MET A 719 -26.35 9.06 9.76
N ARG A 720 -26.03 10.28 10.15
CA ARG A 720 -27.05 11.23 10.58
C ARG A 720 -27.63 11.99 9.40
N ARG A 721 -28.96 12.27 9.40
CA ARG A 721 -29.64 13.04 8.35
C ARG A 721 -28.97 14.38 8.06
N THR A 722 -28.45 15.04 9.08
CA THR A 722 -27.78 16.35 8.99
C THR A 722 -26.49 16.34 8.18
N MET A 723 -25.90 15.16 7.90
CA MET A 723 -24.79 15.04 6.93
C MET A 723 -25.25 15.23 5.50
N ALA A 724 -26.45 14.74 5.17
CA ALA A 724 -27.04 14.84 3.83
C ALA A 724 -27.77 16.17 3.61
N TYR A 725 -28.45 16.68 4.65
CA TYR A 725 -29.34 17.83 4.55
C TYR A 725 -29.01 18.93 5.56
N VAL A 726 -29.22 20.19 5.12
CA VAL A 726 -29.16 21.34 6.02
C VAL A 726 -30.45 21.34 6.88
N PRO A 727 -30.34 21.45 8.21
CA PRO A 727 -31.52 21.56 9.08
C PRO A 727 -32.48 22.65 8.60
N GLY A 728 -33.78 22.34 8.52
CA GLY A 728 -34.83 23.27 8.11
C GLY A 728 -34.85 23.63 6.60
N LYS A 729 -33.98 23.04 5.77
CA LYS A 729 -33.94 23.28 4.32
C LYS A 729 -34.24 22.01 3.53
N LYS A 730 -34.83 22.14 2.34
CA LYS A 730 -35.16 21.04 1.44
C LYS A 730 -33.99 20.63 0.52
N PHE A 731 -32.98 21.47 0.37
CA PHE A 731 -31.80 21.13 -0.46
C PHE A 731 -30.70 20.42 0.33
N GLY A 732 -30.07 19.45 -0.31
CA GLY A 732 -28.99 18.66 0.27
C GLY A 732 -27.69 19.45 0.46
N ARG A 733 -26.92 19.07 1.47
CA ARG A 733 -25.52 19.52 1.65
C ARG A 733 -24.58 18.83 0.68
N SER A 734 -24.84 17.56 0.44
CA SER A 734 -24.06 16.68 -0.42
C SER A 734 -24.98 15.99 -1.40
N LYS A 735 -24.70 16.13 -2.67
CA LYS A 735 -25.46 15.49 -3.76
C LYS A 735 -25.55 13.96 -3.56
N TYR A 736 -24.44 13.34 -3.23
CA TYR A 736 -24.34 11.87 -3.17
C TYR A 736 -24.87 11.31 -1.85
N LEU A 737 -24.62 11.98 -0.72
CA LEU A 737 -25.18 11.54 0.55
C LEU A 737 -26.70 11.76 0.62
N SER A 738 -27.23 12.81 -0.05
CA SER A 738 -28.67 12.97 -0.15
C SER A 738 -29.30 11.88 -1.02
N GLN A 739 -28.68 11.49 -2.15
CA GLN A 739 -29.14 10.36 -2.95
C GLN A 739 -29.16 9.04 -2.17
N LEU A 740 -28.08 8.75 -1.41
CA LEU A 740 -28.00 7.58 -0.55
C LEU A 740 -29.13 7.59 0.52
N TRP A 741 -29.35 8.74 1.16
CA TRP A 741 -30.38 8.92 2.16
C TRP A 741 -31.78 8.74 1.59
N ASP A 742 -32.07 9.42 0.47
CA ASP A 742 -33.40 9.45 -0.15
C ASP A 742 -33.81 8.08 -0.69
N ASP A 743 -32.87 7.37 -1.34
CA ASP A 743 -33.11 5.98 -1.76
C ASP A 743 -33.45 5.08 -0.57
N THR A 744 -32.66 5.17 0.50
CA THR A 744 -32.87 4.34 1.69
C THR A 744 -34.16 4.72 2.41
N LEU A 745 -34.55 6.01 2.43
CA LEU A 745 -35.81 6.50 2.99
C LEU A 745 -37.01 6.04 2.16
N LEU A 746 -36.93 6.16 0.84
CA LEU A 746 -37.99 5.74 -0.10
C LEU A 746 -38.34 4.26 0.12
N HIS A 747 -37.34 3.42 0.32
CA HIS A 747 -37.51 1.98 0.56
C HIS A 747 -37.69 1.60 2.04
N LYS A 748 -37.92 2.58 2.93
CA LYS A 748 -38.18 2.37 4.37
C LYS A 748 -37.07 1.58 5.08
N ARG A 749 -35.80 1.81 4.71
CA ARG A 749 -34.62 1.13 5.25
C ARG A 749 -33.78 2.03 6.19
N ILE A 750 -34.40 3.07 6.79
CA ILE A 750 -33.79 3.92 7.80
C ILE A 750 -34.31 3.52 9.17
N VAL A 751 -33.38 3.17 10.06
CA VAL A 751 -33.63 2.88 11.48
C VAL A 751 -33.20 4.12 12.28
N THR A 752 -34.12 4.70 13.02
CA THR A 752 -33.82 5.85 13.90
C THR A 752 -33.70 5.36 15.35
N ILE A 753 -32.57 5.73 16.01
CA ILE A 753 -32.23 5.35 17.39
C ILE A 753 -31.97 6.60 18.20
#